data_5ce693ff5d09df53cf5c57d2f1f23d8b
#
_entry.id   5ce693ff5d09df53cf5c57d2f1f23d8b
#
_cell.length_a   1.000
_cell.length_b   1.000
_cell.length_c   1.000
_cell.angle_alpha   90.00
_cell.angle_beta   90.00
_cell.angle_gamma   90.00
#
_symmetry.space_group_name_H-M   'P 1'
#
loop_
_entity.id
_entity.type
_entity.pdbx_description
1 polymer ?
#
loop_
_entity_poly.entity_id
_entity_poly.type
_entity_poly.pdbx_seq_one_letter_code
_entity_poly.pdbx_strand_id
1 'polypeptide(L)'
;MSTIDRSKDRVIKVTIDGKEIETAYGKTILEVARENSIYIPTMCYLTKVEPIASCRMCVVEVEGVDGMILSCQEKAVDGAVITTNTKELESERQSIMKLYDVNHPLECGVCDKSGECDLQNKTLEYNVAEQSFTAKDMPRPVQHWGFIDYDPSLCIMCEKCVRVCNEIVGSEQLQISVGGYKSTIVNTKPEDNCISCGECMAVCPVGALTNSDFKYSSNAWELTKVPSTCAFCSAGCELTYESKQESIENPVEKIYRVTNNYEFSNLCGAGRFGFDFENSSAYKDRVAFGKAVEAFKEADSIVFSSLITNEEALMLSNIAKAVDAKLVCPDAYGFSRFLKAYQDASGKSLWGATQKSLSQSDSIVILGSRVKDDAPMVKNHIAMATKREKAKVVYMHPIEDASIKNLVTKFVKYEPGSEEAIVAMLLELFTRDTELPEEIKSFIDELDIGYLSAESSISEEELDAIKQEFWKRKRFTLVIGEDIYNHPRVESIAKIIAAIEKFSSFELLVIPPASNSLGVSLICDLIQDIEGKSVGYNAPADFTLSALGDGDLDIPALNQQEGTVTTIDKRVVPLNVALPYDGYILNDIAKELGVGKKYTIDLTKELPQNSGFKGIDFDSLKVEFSPLGDDLRGYELTQIESSSNLDLEEVEELESFDGVVVYCVNSAHNRNPFTQKAKLTKSEANLVGSSQFASAAKVSNGDIVEFEIDGKKVTRVFSIDTSLKGTFALNPTFDMGLSAFAISSYRFNKILIKKIGSANE
;
A
#
# COMPACT_ATOMS: atom_id res chain seq x y z
N MET A 1 37.90 8.39 -11.81
CA MET A 1 37.43 9.77 -11.65
C MET A 1 36.02 9.84 -12.18
N SER A 2 35.00 9.73 -11.32
CA SER A 2 33.59 9.85 -11.71
C SER A 2 33.29 11.34 -11.91
N THR A 3 32.87 11.70 -13.09
CA THR A 3 32.25 13.00 -13.31
C THR A 3 30.93 13.01 -12.53
N ILE A 4 30.94 13.63 -11.36
CA ILE A 4 29.74 14.02 -10.64
C ILE A 4 28.96 14.89 -11.61
N ASP A 5 27.76 14.46 -11.97
CA ASP A 5 26.86 15.27 -12.81
C ASP A 5 26.39 16.50 -12.02
N ARG A 6 27.22 17.55 -12.08
CA ARG A 6 26.97 18.85 -11.43
C ARG A 6 25.83 19.63 -12.11
N SER A 7 25.17 19.07 -13.12
CA SER A 7 24.06 19.74 -13.80
C SER A 7 22.82 19.88 -12.92
N LYS A 8 22.61 18.97 -11.97
CA LYS A 8 21.44 19.02 -11.06
C LYS A 8 21.56 20.09 -9.96
N ASP A 9 22.78 20.52 -9.62
CA ASP A 9 23.02 21.57 -8.61
C ASP A 9 23.06 22.99 -9.19
N ARG A 10 22.86 23.12 -10.51
CA ARG A 10 22.87 24.42 -11.18
C ARG A 10 21.53 25.10 -10.98
N VAL A 11 21.54 26.27 -10.33
CA VAL A 11 20.40 27.18 -10.24
C VAL A 11 20.38 28.06 -11.46
N ILE A 12 19.22 28.26 -12.03
CA ILE A 12 18.93 29.15 -13.15
C ILE A 12 17.90 30.21 -12.74
N LYS A 13 17.89 31.33 -13.45
CA LYS A 13 16.90 32.41 -13.26
C LYS A 13 15.99 32.49 -14.46
N VAL A 14 14.70 32.54 -14.24
CA VAL A 14 13.68 32.71 -15.28
C VAL A 14 12.70 33.78 -14.85
N THR A 15 12.05 34.43 -15.79
CA THR A 15 10.97 35.39 -15.52
C THR A 15 9.68 34.79 -16.06
N ILE A 16 8.66 34.61 -15.21
CA ILE A 16 7.34 34.13 -15.63
C ILE A 16 6.31 35.21 -15.25
N ASP A 17 5.59 35.75 -16.22
CA ASP A 17 4.62 36.86 -16.06
C ASP A 17 5.17 38.03 -15.24
N GLY A 18 6.45 38.39 -15.49
CA GLY A 18 7.14 39.50 -14.82
C GLY A 18 7.70 39.16 -13.43
N LYS A 19 7.49 37.94 -12.90
CA LYS A 19 8.07 37.46 -11.64
C LYS A 19 9.40 36.75 -11.89
N GLU A 20 10.48 37.30 -11.32
CA GLU A 20 11.77 36.58 -11.32
C GLU A 20 11.77 35.40 -10.39
N ILE A 21 12.23 34.26 -10.87
CA ILE A 21 12.21 32.95 -10.15
C ILE A 21 13.58 32.30 -10.29
N GLU A 22 14.14 31.88 -9.16
CA GLU A 22 15.27 30.99 -9.11
C GLU A 22 14.79 29.54 -9.02
N THR A 23 15.31 28.65 -9.87
CA THR A 23 14.91 27.26 -9.91
C THR A 23 16.08 26.34 -10.28
N ALA A 24 15.93 25.03 -9.99
CA ALA A 24 16.92 24.05 -10.40
C ALA A 24 16.91 23.84 -11.92
N TYR A 25 18.10 23.69 -12.50
CA TYR A 25 18.25 23.34 -13.91
C TYR A 25 17.58 22.01 -14.24
N GLY A 26 16.93 21.92 -15.37
CA GLY A 26 16.32 20.68 -15.89
C GLY A 26 14.83 20.53 -15.62
N LYS A 27 14.21 21.40 -14.82
CA LYS A 27 12.76 21.46 -14.65
C LYS A 27 12.08 22.01 -15.90
N THR A 28 10.88 21.52 -16.17
CA THR A 28 10.02 22.09 -17.22
C THR A 28 9.46 23.45 -16.81
N ILE A 29 9.06 24.26 -17.77
CA ILE A 29 8.42 25.56 -17.51
C ILE A 29 7.16 25.36 -16.65
N LEU A 30 6.37 24.30 -16.90
CA LEU A 30 5.16 23.99 -16.14
C LEU A 30 5.47 23.65 -14.67
N GLU A 31 6.51 22.87 -14.41
CA GLU A 31 6.94 22.54 -13.05
C GLU A 31 7.36 23.80 -12.29
N VAL A 32 8.18 24.66 -12.91
CA VAL A 32 8.59 25.95 -12.32
C VAL A 32 7.40 26.84 -12.03
N ALA A 33 6.45 26.93 -12.95
CA ALA A 33 5.24 27.74 -12.78
C ALA A 33 4.40 27.24 -11.59
N ARG A 34 4.14 25.91 -11.51
CA ARG A 34 3.36 25.29 -10.42
C ARG A 34 4.01 25.49 -9.05
N GLU A 35 5.34 25.31 -8.96
CA GLU A 35 6.10 25.53 -7.71
C GLU A 35 6.00 26.98 -7.21
N ASN A 36 5.73 27.90 -8.11
CA ASN A 36 5.60 29.32 -7.79
C ASN A 36 4.15 29.83 -7.80
N SER A 37 3.17 28.90 -7.78
CA SER A 37 1.73 29.20 -7.79
C SER A 37 1.27 29.99 -9.01
N ILE A 38 1.95 29.82 -10.15
CA ILE A 38 1.57 30.42 -11.44
C ILE A 38 0.75 29.37 -12.21
N TYR A 39 -0.48 29.74 -12.55
CA TYR A 39 -1.40 28.84 -13.21
C TYR A 39 -1.12 28.73 -14.71
N ILE A 40 -0.90 27.49 -15.18
CA ILE A 40 -0.90 27.12 -16.59
C ILE A 40 -1.88 25.95 -16.75
N PRO A 41 -2.89 26.06 -17.62
CA PRO A 41 -3.92 25.03 -17.78
C PRO A 41 -3.36 23.75 -18.39
N THR A 42 -3.83 22.60 -17.91
CA THR A 42 -3.48 21.28 -18.43
C THR A 42 -4.69 20.36 -18.37
N MET A 43 -4.72 19.29 -19.22
CA MET A 43 -5.71 18.21 -19.13
C MET A 43 -5.03 16.83 -19.15
N CYS A 44 -3.97 16.63 -19.94
CA CYS A 44 -3.26 15.35 -20.04
C CYS A 44 -2.09 15.24 -19.05
N TYR A 45 -1.67 16.34 -18.42
CA TYR A 45 -0.55 16.34 -17.48
C TYR A 45 -0.93 15.68 -16.14
N LEU A 46 0.01 14.93 -15.61
CA LEU A 46 -0.05 14.32 -14.28
C LEU A 46 1.37 14.36 -13.70
N THR A 47 1.55 14.89 -12.49
CA THR A 47 2.86 15.09 -11.85
C THR A 47 3.67 13.81 -11.70
N LYS A 48 2.99 12.71 -11.48
CA LYS A 48 3.62 11.40 -11.22
C LYS A 48 3.97 10.58 -12.48
N VAL A 49 3.75 11.10 -13.69
CA VAL A 49 4.13 10.43 -14.96
C VAL A 49 4.76 11.42 -15.92
N GLU A 50 5.55 10.90 -16.87
CA GLU A 50 6.15 11.75 -17.92
C GLU A 50 5.08 12.42 -18.79
N PRO A 51 5.23 13.71 -19.15
CA PRO A 51 4.25 14.41 -19.95
C PRO A 51 4.26 13.96 -21.42
N ILE A 52 3.09 13.75 -22.00
CA ILE A 52 2.91 13.33 -23.40
C ILE A 52 2.49 14.48 -24.34
N ALA A 53 2.16 15.64 -23.78
CA ALA A 53 1.76 16.85 -24.50
C ALA A 53 0.57 16.68 -25.46
N SER A 54 -0.35 15.74 -25.21
CA SER A 54 -1.48 15.44 -26.10
C SER A 54 -2.54 16.53 -26.10
N CYS A 55 -2.81 17.17 -24.93
CA CYS A 55 -3.91 18.16 -24.81
C CYS A 55 -3.57 19.55 -25.37
N ARG A 56 -2.32 19.91 -25.42
CA ARG A 56 -1.80 21.23 -25.86
C ARG A 56 -2.31 22.43 -25.08
N MET A 57 -3.07 22.29 -24.01
CA MET A 57 -3.57 23.38 -23.19
C MET A 57 -2.47 24.20 -22.52
N CYS A 58 -1.30 23.60 -22.28
CA CYS A 58 -0.17 24.20 -21.57
C CYS A 58 0.71 25.12 -22.43
N VAL A 59 0.20 25.62 -23.56
CA VAL A 59 0.92 26.57 -24.43
C VAL A 59 1.26 27.87 -23.71
N VAL A 60 2.48 28.34 -23.92
CA VAL A 60 3.02 29.61 -23.39
C VAL A 60 3.84 30.31 -24.48
N GLU A 61 4.11 31.58 -24.31
CA GLU A 61 5.02 32.36 -25.16
C GLU A 61 6.36 32.56 -24.44
N VAL A 62 7.46 32.49 -25.19
CA VAL A 62 8.82 32.73 -24.69
C VAL A 62 9.45 33.80 -25.54
N GLU A 63 9.98 34.86 -24.93
CA GLU A 63 10.60 35.95 -25.64
C GLU A 63 11.76 35.48 -26.54
N GLY A 64 11.76 35.88 -27.80
CA GLY A 64 12.76 35.47 -28.79
C GLY A 64 12.55 34.11 -29.42
N VAL A 65 11.45 33.42 -29.10
CA VAL A 65 11.04 32.15 -29.73
C VAL A 65 9.79 32.36 -30.56
N ASP A 66 9.84 32.00 -31.85
CA ASP A 66 8.68 32.10 -32.72
C ASP A 66 7.64 31.03 -32.40
N GLY A 67 6.38 31.47 -32.20
CA GLY A 67 5.25 30.58 -31.90
C GLY A 67 5.10 30.23 -30.44
N MET A 68 4.09 29.40 -30.15
CA MET A 68 3.75 28.95 -28.82
C MET A 68 4.44 27.61 -28.51
N ILE A 69 4.95 27.47 -27.32
CA ILE A 69 5.62 26.25 -26.86
C ILE A 69 4.82 25.51 -25.77
N LEU A 70 5.05 24.24 -25.62
CA LEU A 70 4.36 23.37 -24.64
C LEU A 70 5.14 23.35 -23.32
N SER A 71 4.70 24.13 -22.35
CA SER A 71 5.40 24.28 -21.05
C SER A 71 5.58 22.97 -20.28
N CYS A 72 4.77 21.94 -20.53
CA CYS A 72 4.90 20.63 -19.86
C CYS A 72 6.08 19.80 -20.37
N GLN A 73 6.63 20.08 -21.55
CA GLN A 73 7.78 19.38 -22.12
C GLN A 73 9.05 20.23 -22.19
N GLU A 74 8.88 21.53 -22.46
CA GLU A 74 10.04 22.42 -22.61
C GLU A 74 10.65 22.74 -21.25
N LYS A 75 11.97 22.60 -21.19
CA LYS A 75 12.74 22.92 -20.00
C LYS A 75 12.94 24.42 -19.87
N ALA A 76 12.89 24.89 -18.63
CA ALA A 76 13.22 26.25 -18.32
C ALA A 76 14.73 26.53 -18.62
N VAL A 77 15.02 27.62 -19.33
CA VAL A 77 16.36 28.03 -19.71
C VAL A 77 16.74 29.31 -18.96
N ASP A 78 18.01 29.41 -18.57
CA ASP A 78 18.53 30.59 -17.85
C ASP A 78 18.32 31.87 -18.61
N GLY A 79 17.71 32.86 -17.97
CA GLY A 79 17.36 34.17 -18.57
C GLY A 79 16.08 34.18 -19.42
N ALA A 80 15.35 33.07 -19.54
CA ALA A 80 14.10 33.00 -20.29
C ALA A 80 13.03 33.94 -19.69
N VAL A 81 12.33 34.68 -20.56
CA VAL A 81 11.15 35.47 -20.21
C VAL A 81 9.92 34.80 -20.81
N ILE A 82 9.01 34.39 -19.96
CA ILE A 82 7.87 33.52 -20.29
C ILE A 82 6.59 34.25 -19.95
N THR A 83 5.64 34.24 -20.88
CA THR A 83 4.28 34.77 -20.68
C THR A 83 3.27 33.66 -20.76
N THR A 84 2.45 33.52 -19.70
CA THR A 84 1.50 32.40 -19.57
C THR A 84 0.09 32.76 -20.00
N ASN A 85 -0.24 34.08 -20.12
CA ASN A 85 -1.57 34.51 -20.50
C ASN A 85 -1.51 35.76 -21.38
N THR A 86 -1.87 35.60 -22.66
CA THR A 86 -2.09 36.68 -23.66
C THR A 86 -3.43 36.41 -24.35
N LYS A 87 -3.93 37.39 -25.11
CA LYS A 87 -5.17 37.22 -25.92
C LYS A 87 -5.00 36.12 -26.96
N GLU A 88 -3.81 35.97 -27.48
CA GLU A 88 -3.43 34.97 -28.47
C GLU A 88 -3.47 33.59 -27.83
N LEU A 89 -2.87 33.42 -26.64
CA LEU A 89 -2.92 32.18 -25.86
C LEU A 89 -4.35 31.78 -25.44
N GLU A 90 -5.16 32.77 -25.02
CA GLU A 90 -6.57 32.53 -24.69
C GLU A 90 -7.36 32.04 -25.90
N SER A 91 -7.16 32.67 -27.08
CA SER A 91 -7.82 32.28 -28.33
C SER A 91 -7.43 30.86 -28.76
N GLU A 92 -6.14 30.50 -28.63
CA GLU A 92 -5.67 29.19 -28.96
C GLU A 92 -6.28 28.13 -28.01
N ARG A 93 -6.25 28.36 -26.70
CA ARG A 93 -6.87 27.48 -25.70
C ARG A 93 -8.37 27.30 -25.89
N GLN A 94 -9.09 28.39 -26.26
CA GLN A 94 -10.50 28.32 -26.61
C GLN A 94 -10.72 27.42 -27.85
N SER A 95 -9.85 27.52 -28.85
CA SER A 95 -9.92 26.72 -30.07
C SER A 95 -9.67 25.24 -29.76
N ILE A 96 -8.70 24.94 -28.88
CA ILE A 96 -8.44 23.59 -28.40
C ILE A 96 -9.66 23.03 -27.66
N MET A 97 -10.28 23.84 -26.77
CA MET A 97 -11.49 23.42 -26.06
C MET A 97 -12.63 23.09 -26.99
N LYS A 98 -12.86 23.90 -28.02
CA LYS A 98 -13.86 23.60 -29.07
C LYS A 98 -13.64 22.27 -29.75
N LEU A 99 -12.36 21.86 -29.98
CA LEU A 99 -12.04 20.55 -30.57
C LEU A 99 -12.35 19.41 -29.61
N TYR A 100 -12.15 19.57 -28.29
CA TYR A 100 -12.56 18.58 -27.31
C TYR A 100 -14.07 18.46 -27.22
N ASP A 101 -14.80 19.57 -27.15
CA ASP A 101 -16.25 19.61 -26.97
C ASP A 101 -17.00 19.05 -28.18
N VAL A 102 -16.41 19.07 -29.40
CA VAL A 102 -17.08 18.63 -30.62
C VAL A 102 -17.49 17.17 -30.62
N ASN A 103 -16.74 16.31 -29.95
CA ASN A 103 -16.98 14.87 -29.89
C ASN A 103 -17.45 14.40 -28.51
N HIS A 104 -17.53 15.29 -27.52
CA HIS A 104 -17.91 14.96 -26.15
C HIS A 104 -19.42 15.17 -25.97
N PRO A 105 -20.21 14.12 -25.60
CA PRO A 105 -21.66 14.26 -25.38
C PRO A 105 -21.98 15.27 -24.28
N LEU A 106 -23.00 16.08 -24.49
CA LEU A 106 -23.48 17.08 -23.52
C LEU A 106 -24.40 16.44 -22.47
N GLU A 107 -23.88 15.46 -21.73
CA GLU A 107 -24.61 14.68 -20.71
C GLU A 107 -24.24 15.12 -19.28
N CYS A 108 -23.74 16.35 -19.08
CA CYS A 108 -23.25 16.81 -17.78
C CYS A 108 -24.30 16.70 -16.66
N GLY A 109 -25.59 16.84 -16.96
CA GLY A 109 -26.67 16.77 -15.98
C GLY A 109 -26.89 15.40 -15.37
N VAL A 110 -26.38 14.32 -16.01
CA VAL A 110 -26.52 12.94 -15.57
C VAL A 110 -25.18 12.23 -15.42
N CYS A 111 -24.10 12.95 -15.65
CA CYS A 111 -22.73 12.41 -15.57
C CYS A 111 -22.22 12.42 -14.12
N ASP A 112 -21.74 11.30 -13.62
CA ASP A 112 -21.19 11.17 -12.25
C ASP A 112 -19.97 12.07 -11.98
N LYS A 113 -19.30 12.57 -13.03
CA LYS A 113 -18.16 13.51 -12.95
C LYS A 113 -18.60 14.99 -12.91
N SER A 114 -19.90 15.29 -12.96
CA SER A 114 -20.41 16.67 -12.90
C SER A 114 -19.96 17.36 -11.62
N GLY A 115 -19.50 18.60 -11.76
CA GLY A 115 -18.94 19.41 -10.65
C GLY A 115 -17.46 19.18 -10.34
N GLU A 116 -16.86 18.11 -10.87
CA GLU A 116 -15.42 17.79 -10.72
C GLU A 116 -14.76 17.35 -12.05
N CYS A 117 -15.38 17.75 -13.18
CA CYS A 117 -14.91 17.41 -14.51
C CYS A 117 -13.97 18.52 -15.05
N ASP A 118 -12.71 18.17 -15.35
CA ASP A 118 -11.74 19.13 -15.90
C ASP A 118 -12.20 19.71 -17.24
N LEU A 119 -12.84 18.90 -18.10
CA LEU A 119 -13.37 19.36 -19.39
C LEU A 119 -14.46 20.43 -19.18
N GLN A 120 -15.46 20.13 -18.35
CA GLN A 120 -16.54 21.06 -18.01
C GLN A 120 -16.00 22.40 -17.46
N ASN A 121 -15.07 22.30 -16.50
CA ASN A 121 -14.50 23.50 -15.88
C ASN A 121 -13.73 24.36 -16.88
N LYS A 122 -12.95 23.74 -17.78
CA LYS A 122 -12.18 24.49 -18.80
C LYS A 122 -13.05 25.03 -19.94
N THR A 123 -14.11 24.33 -20.32
CA THR A 123 -15.11 24.84 -21.27
C THR A 123 -15.71 26.13 -20.74
N LEU A 124 -16.02 26.20 -19.44
CA LEU A 124 -16.49 27.43 -18.80
C LEU A 124 -15.39 28.48 -18.66
N GLU A 125 -14.17 28.11 -18.24
CA GLU A 125 -13.01 28.99 -18.08
C GLU A 125 -12.69 29.75 -19.38
N TYR A 126 -12.71 29.06 -20.54
CA TYR A 126 -12.41 29.62 -21.85
C TYR A 126 -13.66 30.12 -22.62
N ASN A 127 -14.82 30.24 -21.96
CA ASN A 127 -16.06 30.79 -22.52
C ASN A 127 -16.43 30.20 -23.90
N VAL A 128 -16.40 28.84 -23.99
CA VAL A 128 -16.83 28.14 -25.21
C VAL A 128 -18.36 28.14 -25.29
N ALA A 129 -18.94 29.27 -25.74
CA ALA A 129 -20.39 29.44 -25.86
C ALA A 129 -20.94 28.91 -27.19
N GLU A 130 -20.09 28.89 -28.24
CA GLU A 130 -20.50 28.46 -29.58
C GLU A 130 -19.53 27.43 -30.14
N GLN A 131 -20.09 26.38 -30.74
CA GLN A 131 -19.34 25.32 -31.40
C GLN A 131 -19.22 25.62 -32.90
N SER A 132 -17.98 25.82 -33.39
CA SER A 132 -17.67 26.08 -34.78
C SER A 132 -17.60 24.83 -35.66
N PHE A 133 -17.56 23.66 -35.06
CA PHE A 133 -17.41 22.36 -35.74
C PHE A 133 -18.64 21.50 -35.51
N THR A 134 -18.92 20.60 -36.43
CA THR A 134 -19.95 19.57 -36.28
C THR A 134 -19.34 18.19 -36.45
N ALA A 135 -19.68 17.30 -35.54
CA ALA A 135 -19.37 15.90 -35.65
C ALA A 135 -20.66 15.08 -35.52
N LYS A 136 -20.63 13.84 -36.03
CA LYS A 136 -21.74 12.90 -35.82
C LYS A 136 -21.55 12.28 -34.43
N ASP A 137 -22.62 12.21 -33.68
CA ASP A 137 -22.64 11.40 -32.47
C ASP A 137 -22.34 9.96 -32.82
N MET A 138 -21.39 9.40 -32.12
CA MET A 138 -20.96 8.00 -32.28
C MET A 138 -21.00 7.31 -30.91
N PRO A 139 -22.17 6.94 -30.42
CA PRO A 139 -22.27 6.23 -29.15
C PRO A 139 -21.50 4.90 -29.25
N ARG A 140 -20.71 4.62 -28.23
CA ARG A 140 -19.92 3.40 -28.10
C ARG A 140 -20.40 2.61 -26.91
N PRO A 141 -20.39 1.27 -26.96
CA PRO A 141 -20.84 0.49 -25.81
C PRO A 141 -19.93 0.72 -24.60
N VAL A 142 -20.56 0.90 -23.45
CA VAL A 142 -19.87 0.94 -22.17
C VAL A 142 -19.24 -0.42 -21.91
N GLN A 143 -18.01 -0.43 -21.39
CA GLN A 143 -17.26 -1.63 -21.02
C GLN A 143 -17.20 -1.72 -19.50
N HIS A 144 -17.35 -2.92 -18.95
CA HIS A 144 -17.28 -3.21 -17.53
C HIS A 144 -15.95 -3.89 -17.21
N TRP A 145 -15.15 -3.30 -16.31
CA TRP A 145 -13.84 -3.79 -15.89
C TRP A 145 -13.82 -4.06 -14.36
N GLY A 146 -14.70 -4.95 -13.90
CA GLY A 146 -14.87 -5.19 -12.47
C GLY A 146 -15.56 -4.01 -11.77
N PHE A 147 -14.87 -3.32 -10.88
CA PHE A 147 -15.41 -2.15 -10.14
C PHE A 147 -15.49 -0.87 -10.97
N ILE A 148 -15.07 -0.90 -12.24
CA ILE A 148 -14.93 0.29 -13.07
C ILE A 148 -15.72 0.13 -14.36
N ASP A 149 -16.53 1.12 -14.67
CA ASP A 149 -17.17 1.29 -15.96
C ASP A 149 -16.34 2.23 -16.84
N TYR A 150 -16.10 1.84 -18.09
CA TYR A 150 -15.48 2.68 -19.10
C TYR A 150 -16.47 3.03 -20.20
N ASP A 151 -16.78 4.32 -20.34
CA ASP A 151 -17.55 4.85 -21.44
C ASP A 151 -16.63 5.52 -22.49
N PRO A 152 -16.39 4.83 -23.63
CA PRO A 152 -15.53 5.39 -24.65
C PRO A 152 -16.09 6.66 -25.31
N SER A 153 -17.39 6.93 -25.22
CA SER A 153 -18.04 8.14 -25.78
C SER A 153 -17.63 9.39 -25.02
N LEU A 154 -17.37 9.27 -23.72
CA LEU A 154 -16.93 10.38 -22.85
C LEU A 154 -15.40 10.54 -22.82
N CYS A 155 -14.65 9.64 -23.47
CA CYS A 155 -13.19 9.63 -23.41
C CYS A 155 -12.57 10.69 -24.32
N ILE A 156 -11.71 11.55 -23.74
CA ILE A 156 -10.97 12.59 -24.46
C ILE A 156 -9.56 12.17 -24.89
N MET A 157 -9.22 10.89 -24.76
CA MET A 157 -7.92 10.32 -25.17
C MET A 157 -6.70 11.03 -24.54
N CYS A 158 -6.79 11.47 -23.30
CA CYS A 158 -5.69 12.15 -22.58
C CYS A 158 -4.59 11.21 -22.07
N GLU A 159 -4.80 9.91 -22.13
CA GLU A 159 -3.87 8.82 -21.76
C GLU A 159 -3.45 8.76 -20.28
N LYS A 160 -3.94 9.61 -19.39
CA LYS A 160 -3.59 9.56 -17.96
C LYS A 160 -3.80 8.16 -17.36
N CYS A 161 -4.91 7.50 -17.68
CA CYS A 161 -5.25 6.15 -17.18
C CYS A 161 -4.27 5.08 -17.67
N VAL A 162 -3.84 5.13 -18.93
CA VAL A 162 -2.85 4.22 -19.52
C VAL A 162 -1.49 4.41 -18.82
N ARG A 163 -1.09 5.69 -18.68
CA ARG A 163 0.20 6.04 -18.09
C ARG A 163 0.28 5.65 -16.62
N VAL A 164 -0.74 5.95 -15.81
CA VAL A 164 -0.74 5.57 -14.39
C VAL A 164 -0.73 4.05 -14.22
N CYS A 165 -1.49 3.31 -15.05
CA CYS A 165 -1.52 1.86 -15.00
C CYS A 165 -0.14 1.24 -15.33
N ASN A 166 0.58 1.82 -16.31
CA ASN A 166 1.82 1.26 -16.82
C ASN A 166 3.05 1.74 -16.03
N GLU A 167 3.10 3.01 -15.62
CA GLU A 167 4.30 3.62 -15.05
C GLU A 167 4.30 3.64 -13.51
N ILE A 168 3.12 3.72 -12.89
CA ILE A 168 2.97 3.80 -11.43
C ILE A 168 2.55 2.44 -10.86
N VAL A 169 1.42 1.92 -11.33
CA VAL A 169 0.90 0.63 -10.85
C VAL A 169 1.73 -0.55 -11.39
N GLY A 170 2.32 -0.42 -12.58
CA GLY A 170 3.13 -1.46 -13.20
C GLY A 170 2.33 -2.69 -13.65
N SER A 171 1.00 -2.56 -13.82
CA SER A 171 0.16 -3.69 -14.26
C SER A 171 0.11 -3.85 -15.79
N GLU A 172 0.37 -2.79 -16.56
CA GLU A 172 0.41 -2.76 -18.03
C GLU A 172 -0.86 -3.30 -18.72
N GLN A 173 -2.00 -3.14 -18.04
CA GLN A 173 -3.29 -3.66 -18.52
C GLN A 173 -3.97 -2.74 -19.52
N LEU A 174 -3.82 -1.42 -19.35
CA LEU A 174 -4.49 -0.47 -20.20
C LEU A 174 -3.60 -0.07 -21.37
N GLN A 175 -4.19 -0.12 -22.57
CA GLN A 175 -3.54 0.23 -23.82
C GLN A 175 -4.49 1.04 -24.71
N ILE A 176 -3.92 1.71 -25.71
CA ILE A 176 -4.69 2.39 -26.74
C ILE A 176 -4.87 1.45 -27.92
N SER A 177 -6.12 1.17 -28.27
CA SER A 177 -6.45 0.58 -29.56
C SER A 177 -6.50 1.67 -30.60
N VAL A 178 -5.50 1.71 -31.49
CA VAL A 178 -5.35 2.77 -32.49
C VAL A 178 -6.31 2.56 -33.66
N GLY A 179 -7.12 3.56 -33.96
CA GLY A 179 -8.10 3.52 -35.04
C GLY A 179 -8.50 4.90 -35.56
N GLY A 180 -7.61 5.88 -35.45
CA GLY A 180 -7.91 7.27 -35.74
C GLY A 180 -9.03 7.78 -34.81
N TYR A 181 -10.12 8.34 -35.36
CA TYR A 181 -11.26 8.78 -34.54
C TYR A 181 -12.00 7.63 -33.80
N LYS A 182 -11.72 6.38 -34.14
CA LYS A 182 -12.23 5.19 -33.42
C LYS A 182 -11.30 4.69 -32.31
N SER A 183 -10.18 5.39 -32.07
CA SER A 183 -9.28 5.02 -30.98
C SER A 183 -10.02 4.96 -29.67
N THR A 184 -9.67 4.00 -28.83
CA THR A 184 -10.28 3.77 -27.52
C THR A 184 -9.26 3.18 -26.58
N ILE A 185 -9.50 3.30 -25.28
CA ILE A 185 -8.73 2.59 -24.27
C ILE A 185 -9.26 1.16 -24.18
N VAL A 186 -8.38 0.20 -24.12
CA VAL A 186 -8.72 -1.22 -23.94
C VAL A 186 -8.03 -1.78 -22.71
N ASN A 187 -8.74 -2.63 -21.98
CA ASN A 187 -8.17 -3.47 -20.94
C ASN A 187 -7.82 -4.81 -21.62
N THR A 188 -6.52 -5.09 -21.76
CA THR A 188 -6.05 -6.19 -22.60
C THR A 188 -6.21 -7.56 -21.96
N LYS A 189 -6.19 -7.62 -20.64
CA LYS A 189 -6.30 -8.86 -19.86
C LYS A 189 -6.94 -8.58 -18.52
N PRO A 190 -8.25 -8.32 -18.45
CA PRO A 190 -8.91 -7.91 -17.21
C PRO A 190 -8.80 -8.93 -16.07
N GLU A 191 -8.57 -10.20 -16.40
CA GLU A 191 -8.55 -11.30 -15.42
C GLU A 191 -7.14 -11.64 -14.90
N ASP A 192 -6.06 -11.27 -15.61
CA ASP A 192 -4.73 -11.77 -15.29
C ASP A 192 -3.92 -10.85 -14.34
N ASN A 193 -3.89 -9.54 -14.58
CA ASN A 193 -2.97 -8.62 -13.89
C ASN A 193 -3.63 -7.32 -13.38
N CYS A 194 -4.91 -7.11 -13.65
CA CYS A 194 -5.61 -5.95 -13.11
C CYS A 194 -5.82 -6.16 -11.60
N ILE A 195 -5.15 -5.34 -10.79
CA ILE A 195 -5.30 -5.38 -9.33
C ILE A 195 -6.50 -4.55 -8.85
N SER A 196 -7.38 -4.16 -9.76
CA SER A 196 -8.60 -3.38 -9.47
C SER A 196 -8.38 -2.20 -8.52
N CYS A 197 -7.25 -1.49 -8.65
CA CYS A 197 -6.88 -0.39 -7.74
C CYS A 197 -7.68 0.90 -7.95
N GLY A 198 -8.33 1.07 -9.13
CA GLY A 198 -9.09 2.27 -9.46
C GLY A 198 -8.26 3.53 -9.75
N GLU A 199 -6.92 3.44 -9.85
CA GLU A 199 -6.08 4.60 -10.16
C GLU A 199 -6.38 5.20 -11.55
N CYS A 200 -6.74 4.37 -12.52
CA CYS A 200 -7.18 4.84 -13.84
C CYS A 200 -8.45 5.71 -13.76
N MET A 201 -9.36 5.38 -12.87
CA MET A 201 -10.56 6.16 -12.59
C MET A 201 -10.21 7.47 -11.85
N ALA A 202 -9.33 7.39 -10.84
CA ALA A 202 -8.95 8.54 -10.03
C ALA A 202 -8.31 9.66 -10.88
N VAL A 203 -7.46 9.32 -11.86
CA VAL A 203 -6.78 10.29 -12.72
C VAL A 203 -7.60 10.73 -13.94
N CYS A 204 -8.78 10.13 -14.17
CA CYS A 204 -9.60 10.46 -15.33
C CYS A 204 -10.18 11.87 -15.19
N PRO A 205 -9.88 12.80 -16.12
CA PRO A 205 -10.32 14.20 -16.03
C PRO A 205 -11.79 14.39 -16.41
N VAL A 206 -12.45 13.35 -16.92
CA VAL A 206 -13.84 13.35 -17.39
C VAL A 206 -14.59 12.14 -16.86
N GLY A 207 -15.89 12.02 -17.16
CA GLY A 207 -16.75 10.90 -16.73
C GLY A 207 -16.55 9.59 -17.51
N ALA A 208 -15.44 9.42 -18.24
CA ALA A 208 -15.21 8.22 -19.05
C ALA A 208 -14.88 6.98 -18.20
N LEU A 209 -14.28 7.13 -17.02
CA LEU A 209 -13.98 6.05 -16.09
C LEU A 209 -14.63 6.39 -14.75
N THR A 210 -15.58 5.57 -14.34
CA THR A 210 -16.38 5.77 -13.12
C THR A 210 -16.46 4.49 -12.30
N ASN A 211 -16.80 4.61 -11.01
CA ASN A 211 -17.08 3.46 -10.16
C ASN A 211 -18.49 2.91 -10.52
N SER A 212 -18.58 1.63 -10.83
CA SER A 212 -19.84 0.98 -11.23
C SER A 212 -20.94 1.11 -10.17
N ASP A 213 -20.57 1.03 -8.87
CA ASP A 213 -21.53 1.09 -7.77
C ASP A 213 -21.89 2.53 -7.37
N PHE A 214 -21.03 3.49 -7.67
CA PHE A 214 -21.32 4.91 -7.42
C PHE A 214 -22.23 5.52 -8.48
N LYS A 215 -22.31 4.92 -9.67
CA LYS A 215 -23.01 5.45 -10.83
C LYS A 215 -24.46 5.83 -10.50
N TYR A 216 -24.80 7.10 -10.73
CA TYR A 216 -26.13 7.69 -10.45
C TYR A 216 -26.54 7.74 -8.97
N SER A 217 -25.64 7.49 -8.03
CA SER A 217 -25.95 7.45 -6.59
C SER A 217 -25.89 8.82 -5.91
N SER A 218 -24.99 9.70 -6.36
CA SER A 218 -24.79 11.04 -5.79
C SER A 218 -24.02 11.95 -6.74
N ASN A 219 -24.19 13.26 -6.56
CA ASN A 219 -23.32 14.26 -7.18
C ASN A 219 -22.19 14.66 -6.23
N ALA A 220 -21.06 15.12 -6.79
CA ALA A 220 -19.89 15.50 -6.02
C ALA A 220 -20.16 16.61 -4.97
N TRP A 221 -21.05 17.53 -5.25
CA TRP A 221 -21.40 18.65 -4.35
C TRP A 221 -22.37 18.25 -3.20
N GLU A 222 -22.94 17.05 -3.23
CA GLU A 222 -23.79 16.52 -2.17
C GLU A 222 -22.99 15.81 -1.07
N LEU A 223 -21.71 15.51 -1.33
CA LEU A 223 -20.87 14.69 -0.48
C LEU A 223 -20.03 15.56 0.46
N THR A 224 -20.04 15.19 1.73
CA THR A 224 -19.10 15.70 2.73
C THR A 224 -17.76 15.00 2.55
N LYS A 225 -16.68 15.77 2.47
CA LYS A 225 -15.31 15.25 2.27
C LYS A 225 -14.57 15.23 3.61
N VAL A 226 -14.10 14.06 4.00
CA VAL A 226 -13.31 13.86 5.22
C VAL A 226 -11.95 13.30 4.83
N PRO A 227 -10.90 14.14 4.74
CA PRO A 227 -9.53 13.69 4.56
C PRO A 227 -9.08 12.83 5.74
N SER A 228 -8.46 11.69 5.46
CA SER A 228 -8.00 10.74 6.47
C SER A 228 -6.83 9.90 5.93
N THR A 229 -6.47 8.88 6.67
CA THR A 229 -5.46 7.88 6.27
C THR A 229 -6.12 6.51 6.13
N CYS A 230 -5.72 5.75 5.12
CA CYS A 230 -6.11 4.35 4.98
C CYS A 230 -5.40 3.50 6.05
N ALA A 231 -6.17 2.78 6.85
CA ALA A 231 -5.67 1.94 7.94
C ALA A 231 -5.82 0.44 7.65
N PHE A 232 -5.90 0.01 6.39
CA PHE A 232 -6.06 -1.41 6.05
C PHE A 232 -4.74 -2.17 5.94
N CYS A 233 -3.61 -1.48 5.81
CA CYS A 233 -2.26 -2.04 5.86
C CYS A 233 -1.25 -0.99 6.33
N SER A 234 0.00 -1.38 6.50
CA SER A 234 1.08 -0.49 6.98
C SER A 234 1.47 0.66 6.03
N ALA A 235 0.97 0.70 4.78
CA ALA A 235 1.31 1.76 3.84
C ALA A 235 0.78 3.14 4.27
N GLY A 236 -0.36 3.21 4.99
CA GLY A 236 -0.92 4.46 5.49
C GLY A 236 -1.20 5.48 4.40
N CYS A 237 -1.82 5.06 3.28
CA CYS A 237 -2.10 5.93 2.14
C CYS A 237 -3.05 7.06 2.52
N GLU A 238 -2.85 8.24 1.94
CA GLU A 238 -3.82 9.33 2.04
C GLU A 238 -5.09 8.94 1.29
N LEU A 239 -6.24 9.22 1.90
CA LEU A 239 -7.55 9.07 1.31
C LEU A 239 -8.50 10.16 1.79
N THR A 240 -9.59 10.32 1.06
CA THR A 240 -10.73 11.15 1.45
C THR A 240 -11.99 10.30 1.39
N TYR A 241 -12.65 10.14 2.52
CA TYR A 241 -13.99 9.58 2.58
C TYR A 241 -15.00 10.62 2.10
N GLU A 242 -15.92 10.19 1.23
CA GLU A 242 -16.99 11.04 0.73
C GLU A 242 -18.34 10.45 1.15
N SER A 243 -18.98 11.13 2.10
CA SER A 243 -20.20 10.65 2.77
C SER A 243 -21.36 11.62 2.64
N LYS A 244 -22.57 11.11 2.81
CA LYS A 244 -23.79 11.89 3.02
C LYS A 244 -24.83 11.03 3.75
N GLN A 245 -25.87 11.66 4.27
CA GLN A 245 -27.04 10.94 4.77
C GLN A 245 -27.73 10.19 3.63
N GLU A 246 -28.15 8.95 3.91
CA GLU A 246 -28.76 8.09 2.90
C GLU A 246 -30.05 8.68 2.33
N SER A 247 -30.92 9.18 3.21
CA SER A 247 -32.12 9.94 2.83
C SER A 247 -32.62 10.80 3.99
N ILE A 248 -33.60 11.67 3.72
CA ILE A 248 -34.31 12.46 4.77
C ILE A 248 -35.07 11.53 5.72
N GLU A 249 -35.59 10.43 5.20
CA GLU A 249 -36.38 9.45 5.97
C GLU A 249 -35.46 8.51 6.78
N ASN A 250 -34.29 8.24 6.26
CA ASN A 250 -33.24 7.45 6.93
C ASN A 250 -31.94 8.28 7.04
N PRO A 251 -31.79 9.10 8.09
CA PRO A 251 -30.67 10.02 8.24
C PRO A 251 -29.35 9.34 8.68
N VAL A 252 -29.16 8.07 8.32
CA VAL A 252 -27.91 7.36 8.57
C VAL A 252 -26.83 7.88 7.63
N GLU A 253 -25.70 8.30 8.18
CA GLU A 253 -24.52 8.70 7.42
C GLU A 253 -23.92 7.48 6.74
N LYS A 254 -23.58 7.61 5.46
CA LYS A 254 -22.99 6.52 4.65
C LYS A 254 -21.87 7.05 3.77
N ILE A 255 -20.79 6.28 3.68
CA ILE A 255 -19.72 6.54 2.70
C ILE A 255 -20.19 6.03 1.34
N TYR A 256 -20.12 6.90 0.34
CA TYR A 256 -20.52 6.59 -1.03
C TYR A 256 -19.32 6.25 -1.91
N ARG A 257 -18.18 6.87 -1.66
CA ARG A 257 -16.93 6.56 -2.36
C ARG A 257 -15.71 7.01 -1.55
N VAL A 258 -14.55 6.52 -1.95
CA VAL A 258 -13.25 6.95 -1.44
C VAL A 258 -12.43 7.50 -2.58
N THR A 259 -11.90 8.70 -2.39
CA THR A 259 -10.98 9.37 -3.31
C THR A 259 -9.61 9.60 -2.67
N ASN A 260 -8.65 10.12 -3.42
CA ASN A 260 -7.32 10.47 -2.95
C ASN A 260 -6.78 11.68 -3.70
N ASN A 261 -5.73 12.27 -3.21
CA ASN A 261 -4.97 13.25 -3.96
C ASN A 261 -4.17 12.55 -5.07
N TYR A 262 -4.82 12.32 -6.22
CA TYR A 262 -4.26 11.55 -7.35
C TYR A 262 -2.98 12.15 -7.95
N GLU A 263 -2.65 13.40 -7.66
CA GLU A 263 -1.39 14.02 -8.13
C GLU A 263 -0.19 13.49 -7.34
N PHE A 264 -0.33 13.19 -6.05
CA PHE A 264 0.77 12.86 -5.16
C PHE A 264 0.64 11.50 -4.47
N SER A 265 -0.56 10.98 -4.29
CA SER A 265 -0.81 9.69 -3.63
C SER A 265 -1.42 8.65 -4.58
N ASN A 266 -1.45 7.40 -4.15
CA ASN A 266 -2.10 6.28 -4.83
C ASN A 266 -2.87 5.44 -3.81
N LEU A 267 -3.92 4.75 -4.27
CA LEU A 267 -4.65 3.77 -3.48
C LEU A 267 -4.61 2.39 -4.15
N CYS A 268 -4.62 1.34 -3.34
CA CYS A 268 -4.94 -0.01 -3.82
C CYS A 268 -6.46 -0.23 -3.82
N GLY A 269 -6.89 -1.39 -4.34
CA GLY A 269 -8.31 -1.71 -4.41
C GLY A 269 -8.98 -1.81 -3.03
N ALA A 270 -8.29 -2.33 -2.01
CA ALA A 270 -8.81 -2.35 -0.65
C ALA A 270 -9.06 -0.94 -0.11
N GLY A 271 -8.07 -0.04 -0.23
CA GLY A 271 -8.21 1.35 0.23
C GLY A 271 -9.32 2.11 -0.49
N ARG A 272 -9.55 1.83 -1.78
CA ARG A 272 -10.56 2.51 -2.60
C ARG A 272 -11.96 1.92 -2.48
N PHE A 273 -12.10 0.60 -2.35
CA PHE A 273 -13.38 -0.11 -2.43
C PHE A 273 -13.74 -0.89 -1.16
N GLY A 274 -12.83 -1.06 -0.21
CA GLY A 274 -13.06 -1.84 1.02
C GLY A 274 -13.72 -1.06 2.16
N PHE A 275 -14.43 0.03 1.89
CA PHE A 275 -15.02 0.92 2.89
C PHE A 275 -16.47 0.56 3.29
N ASP A 276 -17.14 -0.31 2.54
CA ASP A 276 -18.58 -0.56 2.63
C ASP A 276 -18.94 -1.78 3.48
N PHE A 277 -18.10 -2.14 4.44
CA PHE A 277 -18.42 -3.15 5.43
C PHE A 277 -19.55 -2.66 6.36
N GLU A 278 -20.42 -3.59 6.75
CA GLU A 278 -21.45 -3.28 7.73
C GLU A 278 -20.83 -3.21 9.11
N ASN A 279 -21.04 -2.07 9.74
CA ASN A 279 -20.79 -1.88 11.14
C ASN A 279 -22.17 -1.65 11.78
N SER A 280 -22.58 -2.51 12.71
CA SER A 280 -23.81 -2.27 13.44
C SER A 280 -23.64 -0.95 14.19
N SER A 281 -24.47 0.04 13.89
CA SER A 281 -24.49 1.29 14.64
C SER A 281 -24.81 0.96 16.08
N ALA A 282 -23.81 0.92 16.89
CA ALA A 282 -23.96 0.54 18.26
C ALA A 282 -24.79 1.57 19.01
N TYR A 283 -25.71 1.08 19.78
CA TYR A 283 -26.31 1.81 20.89
C TYR A 283 -25.56 1.44 22.18
N LYS A 284 -25.63 2.30 23.19
CA LYS A 284 -24.98 2.03 24.48
C LYS A 284 -25.69 0.92 25.24
N ASP A 285 -25.28 -0.32 25.02
CA ASP A 285 -25.71 -1.48 25.81
C ASP A 285 -24.98 -1.49 27.15
N ARG A 286 -25.65 -1.02 28.20
CA ARG A 286 -25.11 -0.97 29.56
C ARG A 286 -24.83 -2.34 30.17
N VAL A 287 -25.57 -3.38 29.76
CA VAL A 287 -25.41 -4.74 30.29
C VAL A 287 -24.15 -5.35 29.68
N ALA A 288 -23.98 -5.28 28.37
CA ALA A 288 -22.81 -5.76 27.67
C ALA A 288 -21.56 -4.95 28.15
N PHE A 289 -21.67 -3.63 28.30
CA PHE A 289 -20.59 -2.80 28.84
C PHE A 289 -20.16 -3.22 30.25
N GLY A 290 -21.12 -3.46 31.16
CA GLY A 290 -20.80 -3.95 32.50
C GLY A 290 -20.06 -5.28 32.50
N LYS A 291 -20.46 -6.22 31.62
CA LYS A 291 -19.74 -7.48 31.41
C LYS A 291 -18.34 -7.29 30.86
N ALA A 292 -18.17 -6.35 29.91
CA ALA A 292 -16.85 -6.02 29.34
C ALA A 292 -15.90 -5.51 30.42
N VAL A 293 -16.36 -4.58 31.29
CA VAL A 293 -15.55 -4.07 32.40
C VAL A 293 -15.14 -5.18 33.37
N GLU A 294 -16.05 -6.09 33.73
CA GLU A 294 -15.73 -7.25 34.58
C GLU A 294 -14.78 -8.23 33.87
N ALA A 295 -14.98 -8.48 32.57
CA ALA A 295 -14.09 -9.34 31.81
C ALA A 295 -12.66 -8.79 31.79
N PHE A 296 -12.46 -7.48 31.58
CA PHE A 296 -11.14 -6.85 31.68
C PHE A 296 -10.52 -6.93 33.09
N LYS A 297 -11.31 -6.82 34.17
CA LYS A 297 -10.81 -6.96 35.54
C LYS A 297 -10.32 -8.37 35.87
N GLU A 298 -10.90 -9.37 35.24
CA GLU A 298 -10.59 -10.79 35.47
C GLU A 298 -9.65 -11.37 34.43
N ALA A 299 -9.23 -10.58 33.42
CA ALA A 299 -8.40 -11.05 32.33
C ALA A 299 -6.97 -11.33 32.77
N ASP A 300 -6.44 -12.50 32.42
CA ASP A 300 -5.03 -12.81 32.48
C ASP A 300 -4.31 -12.39 31.17
N SER A 301 -5.07 -12.39 30.04
CA SER A 301 -4.58 -11.98 28.72
C SER A 301 -5.56 -11.02 28.02
N ILE A 302 -5.02 -9.99 27.37
CA ILE A 302 -5.74 -9.11 26.45
C ILE A 302 -5.24 -9.41 25.03
N VAL A 303 -6.10 -10.01 24.20
CA VAL A 303 -5.80 -10.40 22.82
C VAL A 303 -6.32 -9.32 21.88
N PHE A 304 -5.50 -8.82 20.99
CA PHE A 304 -5.94 -7.76 20.08
C PHE A 304 -5.26 -7.84 18.71
N SER A 305 -5.87 -7.19 17.70
CA SER A 305 -5.29 -7.01 16.38
C SER A 305 -4.58 -5.66 16.30
N SER A 306 -3.54 -5.56 15.50
CA SER A 306 -2.87 -4.28 15.22
C SER A 306 -3.67 -3.34 14.29
N LEU A 307 -4.92 -3.70 13.95
CA LEU A 307 -5.90 -2.82 13.30
C LEU A 307 -6.54 -1.85 14.31
N ILE A 308 -5.72 -1.16 15.04
CA ILE A 308 -6.06 -0.19 16.09
C ILE A 308 -5.18 1.05 15.96
N THR A 309 -5.57 2.13 16.63
CA THR A 309 -4.77 3.35 16.71
C THR A 309 -3.61 3.20 17.71
N ASN A 310 -2.60 4.09 17.62
CA ASN A 310 -1.52 4.16 18.61
C ASN A 310 -2.06 4.48 20.01
N GLU A 311 -3.08 5.30 20.08
CA GLU A 311 -3.75 5.70 21.33
C GLU A 311 -4.48 4.51 21.97
N GLU A 312 -5.14 3.65 21.17
CA GLU A 312 -5.75 2.41 21.66
C GLU A 312 -4.68 1.41 22.13
N ALA A 313 -3.58 1.28 21.39
CA ALA A 313 -2.45 0.43 21.80
C ALA A 313 -1.87 0.89 23.14
N LEU A 314 -1.68 2.19 23.33
CA LEU A 314 -1.23 2.76 24.63
C LEU A 314 -2.27 2.53 25.72
N MET A 315 -3.56 2.67 25.41
CA MET A 315 -4.65 2.45 26.36
C MET A 315 -4.73 0.98 26.80
N LEU A 316 -4.62 0.02 25.86
CA LEU A 316 -4.56 -1.41 26.15
C LEU A 316 -3.34 -1.74 27.03
N SER A 317 -2.17 -1.13 26.73
CA SER A 317 -0.98 -1.25 27.58
C SER A 317 -1.20 -0.74 29.00
N ASN A 318 -1.92 0.40 29.17
CA ASN A 318 -2.25 0.95 30.48
C ASN A 318 -3.28 0.08 31.22
N ILE A 319 -4.29 -0.44 30.52
CA ILE A 319 -5.27 -1.38 31.11
C ILE A 319 -4.56 -2.65 31.57
N ALA A 320 -3.74 -3.26 30.73
CA ALA A 320 -3.01 -4.50 31.05
C ALA A 320 -2.17 -4.34 32.33
N LYS A 321 -1.46 -3.22 32.46
CA LYS A 321 -0.72 -2.89 33.70
C LYS A 321 -1.61 -2.70 34.93
N ALA A 322 -2.81 -2.13 34.75
CA ALA A 322 -3.73 -1.88 35.87
C ALA A 322 -4.39 -3.17 36.40
N VAL A 323 -4.61 -4.15 35.53
CA VAL A 323 -5.26 -5.44 35.87
C VAL A 323 -4.27 -6.63 35.96
N ASP A 324 -2.98 -6.36 35.78
CA ASP A 324 -1.88 -7.37 35.75
C ASP A 324 -2.04 -8.44 34.66
N ALA A 325 -2.62 -8.05 33.52
CA ALA A 325 -2.79 -8.92 32.35
C ALA A 325 -1.61 -8.82 31.38
N LYS A 326 -1.47 -9.83 30.51
CA LYS A 326 -0.49 -9.86 29.42
C LYS A 326 -1.13 -9.42 28.09
N LEU A 327 -0.31 -8.84 27.21
CA LEU A 327 -0.74 -8.40 25.89
C LEU A 327 -0.36 -9.42 24.81
N VAL A 328 -1.35 -9.86 24.04
CA VAL A 328 -1.18 -10.79 22.93
C VAL A 328 -1.67 -10.15 21.65
N CYS A 329 -0.77 -9.97 20.67
CA CYS A 329 -1.11 -9.42 19.36
C CYS A 329 -0.50 -10.31 18.26
N PRO A 330 -1.24 -11.34 17.78
CA PRO A 330 -0.68 -12.35 16.87
C PRO A 330 -0.10 -11.80 15.57
N ASP A 331 -0.71 -10.75 15.02
CA ASP A 331 -0.29 -10.10 13.77
C ASP A 331 0.89 -9.12 13.95
N ALA A 332 1.31 -8.83 15.16
CA ALA A 332 2.47 -7.97 15.45
C ALA A 332 3.60 -8.67 16.22
N TYR A 333 3.34 -9.80 16.87
CA TYR A 333 4.31 -10.45 17.76
C TYR A 333 5.61 -10.87 17.04
N GLY A 334 5.50 -11.61 15.93
CA GLY A 334 6.68 -12.02 15.15
C GLY A 334 7.47 -10.82 14.63
N PHE A 335 6.76 -9.79 14.17
CA PHE A 335 7.38 -8.54 13.74
C PHE A 335 8.08 -7.81 14.89
N SER A 336 7.51 -7.80 16.09
CA SER A 336 8.14 -7.17 17.28
C SER A 336 9.45 -7.86 17.66
N ARG A 337 9.53 -9.21 17.53
CA ARG A 337 10.76 -9.98 17.72
C ARG A 337 11.83 -9.60 16.69
N PHE A 338 11.44 -9.56 15.41
CA PHE A 338 12.31 -9.10 14.33
C PHE A 338 12.85 -7.70 14.62
N LEU A 339 11.96 -6.75 14.91
CA LEU A 339 12.33 -5.34 15.14
C LEU A 339 13.29 -5.20 16.32
N LYS A 340 13.04 -5.89 17.43
CA LYS A 340 13.91 -5.86 18.61
C LYS A 340 15.30 -6.42 18.31
N ALA A 341 15.38 -7.57 17.63
CA ALA A 341 16.67 -8.16 17.26
C ALA A 341 17.43 -7.27 16.26
N TYR A 342 16.73 -6.65 15.30
CA TYR A 342 17.32 -5.66 14.41
C TYR A 342 17.84 -4.43 15.15
N GLN A 343 17.07 -3.89 16.11
CA GLN A 343 17.47 -2.73 16.93
C GLN A 343 18.73 -3.03 17.74
N ASP A 344 18.78 -4.18 18.40
CA ASP A 344 19.91 -4.62 19.20
C ASP A 344 21.16 -4.80 18.33
N ALA A 345 21.02 -5.41 17.16
CA ALA A 345 22.14 -5.65 16.24
C ALA A 345 22.61 -4.39 15.51
N SER A 346 21.72 -3.59 14.96
CA SER A 346 22.07 -2.39 14.19
C SER A 346 22.49 -1.20 15.05
N GLY A 347 21.99 -1.11 16.29
CA GLY A 347 22.05 0.06 17.15
C GLY A 347 21.12 1.21 16.73
N LYS A 348 20.15 0.93 15.83
CA LYS A 348 19.17 1.89 15.32
C LYS A 348 17.77 1.43 15.68
N SER A 349 16.89 2.33 16.12
CA SER A 349 15.49 1.97 16.44
C SER A 349 14.66 1.62 15.19
N LEU A 350 15.04 2.09 14.01
CA LEU A 350 14.28 1.95 12.77
C LEU A 350 15.22 1.77 11.56
N TRP A 351 14.73 1.17 10.49
CA TRP A 351 15.43 0.97 9.21
C TRP A 351 15.57 2.26 8.39
N GLY A 352 16.49 2.28 7.41
CA GLY A 352 16.85 3.48 6.64
C GLY A 352 15.83 3.86 5.56
N ALA A 353 15.48 2.93 4.67
CA ALA A 353 14.70 3.23 3.48
C ALA A 353 13.23 3.59 3.75
N THR A 354 12.65 4.30 2.78
CA THR A 354 11.22 4.65 2.70
C THR A 354 10.66 4.21 1.34
N GLN A 355 9.35 4.23 1.17
CA GLN A 355 8.72 3.99 -0.12
C GLN A 355 9.23 4.99 -1.18
N LYS A 356 9.45 6.24 -0.79
CA LYS A 356 10.01 7.28 -1.69
C LYS A 356 11.44 6.94 -2.11
N SER A 357 12.33 6.55 -1.19
CA SER A 357 13.71 6.16 -1.53
C SER A 357 13.75 4.89 -2.39
N LEU A 358 12.85 3.91 -2.12
CA LEU A 358 12.69 2.72 -2.95
C LEU A 358 12.40 3.09 -4.41
N SER A 359 11.53 4.08 -4.67
CA SER A 359 11.23 4.51 -6.05
C SER A 359 12.42 5.14 -6.78
N GLN A 360 13.46 5.52 -6.05
CA GLN A 360 14.69 6.10 -6.57
C GLN A 360 15.84 5.09 -6.64
N SER A 361 15.64 3.86 -6.17
CA SER A 361 16.64 2.80 -6.19
C SER A 361 16.95 2.34 -7.61
N ASP A 362 18.18 1.93 -7.85
CA ASP A 362 18.60 1.35 -9.12
C ASP A 362 18.87 -0.16 -9.03
N SER A 363 18.88 -0.70 -7.81
CA SER A 363 19.07 -2.12 -7.49
C SER A 363 18.18 -2.51 -6.31
N ILE A 364 17.32 -3.50 -6.49
CA ILE A 364 16.33 -3.92 -5.49
C ILE A 364 16.40 -5.43 -5.34
N VAL A 365 16.53 -5.91 -4.10
CA VAL A 365 16.31 -7.31 -3.71
C VAL A 365 15.03 -7.37 -2.90
N ILE A 366 14.13 -8.27 -3.23
CA ILE A 366 12.87 -8.52 -2.49
C ILE A 366 12.99 -9.92 -1.93
N LEU A 367 12.86 -10.06 -0.61
CA LEU A 367 12.92 -11.34 0.10
C LEU A 367 11.69 -11.51 1.01
N GLY A 368 11.04 -12.66 0.91
CA GLY A 368 9.97 -13.08 1.82
C GLY A 368 8.70 -12.24 1.74
N SER A 369 8.27 -11.82 0.56
CA SER A 369 7.01 -11.10 0.36
C SER A 369 6.39 -11.33 -1.02
N ARG A 370 5.08 -11.53 -1.04
CA ARG A 370 4.26 -11.35 -2.23
C ARG A 370 3.79 -9.90 -2.28
N VAL A 371 4.67 -9.00 -2.71
CA VAL A 371 4.45 -7.53 -2.62
C VAL A 371 3.13 -7.03 -3.22
N LYS A 372 2.55 -7.75 -4.17
CA LYS A 372 1.22 -7.44 -4.72
C LYS A 372 0.12 -7.60 -3.65
N ASP A 373 0.23 -8.64 -2.84
CA ASP A 373 -0.76 -9.02 -1.84
C ASP A 373 -0.44 -8.37 -0.49
N ASP A 374 0.81 -8.42 -0.07
CA ASP A 374 1.27 -7.91 1.22
C ASP A 374 1.37 -6.38 1.27
N ALA A 375 1.91 -5.76 0.23
CA ALA A 375 2.19 -4.32 0.21
C ALA A 375 2.04 -3.71 -1.20
N PRO A 376 0.81 -3.53 -1.71
CA PRO A 376 0.58 -3.02 -3.07
C PRO A 376 1.26 -1.68 -3.37
N MET A 377 1.44 -0.82 -2.36
CA MET A 377 2.14 0.45 -2.54
C MET A 377 3.65 0.25 -2.73
N VAL A 378 4.26 -0.71 -2.03
CA VAL A 378 5.66 -1.09 -2.25
C VAL A 378 5.84 -1.58 -3.70
N LYS A 379 4.91 -2.43 -4.20
CA LYS A 379 4.91 -2.83 -5.62
C LYS A 379 4.86 -1.61 -6.57
N ASN A 380 4.04 -0.60 -6.28
CA ASN A 380 3.96 0.61 -7.10
C ASN A 380 5.30 1.37 -7.10
N HIS A 381 5.99 1.50 -5.96
CA HIS A 381 7.30 2.14 -5.87
C HIS A 381 8.39 1.34 -6.61
N ILE A 382 8.33 0.00 -6.59
CA ILE A 382 9.19 -0.87 -7.42
C ILE A 382 8.93 -0.63 -8.91
N ALA A 383 7.67 -0.49 -9.32
CA ALA A 383 7.32 -0.18 -10.71
C ALA A 383 7.90 1.19 -11.14
N MET A 384 7.75 2.22 -10.30
CA MET A 384 8.35 3.52 -10.55
C MET A 384 9.88 3.45 -10.69
N ALA A 385 10.58 2.74 -9.78
CA ALA A 385 12.02 2.53 -9.85
C ALA A 385 12.41 1.82 -11.16
N THR A 386 11.69 0.78 -11.55
CA THR A 386 11.94 0.03 -12.78
C THR A 386 11.75 0.88 -14.04
N LYS A 387 10.68 1.68 -14.07
CA LYS A 387 10.35 2.49 -15.26
C LYS A 387 11.22 3.74 -15.40
N ARG A 388 11.55 4.43 -14.30
CA ARG A 388 12.28 5.70 -14.31
C ARG A 388 13.77 5.54 -14.12
N GLU A 389 14.18 4.82 -13.07
CA GLU A 389 15.60 4.63 -12.72
C GLU A 389 16.24 3.43 -13.44
N LYS A 390 15.43 2.65 -14.20
CA LYS A 390 15.86 1.40 -14.84
C LYS A 390 16.41 0.41 -13.81
N ALA A 391 15.76 0.36 -12.65
CA ALA A 391 16.14 -0.51 -11.56
C ALA A 391 16.22 -1.97 -12.00
N LYS A 392 17.22 -2.67 -11.46
CA LYS A 392 17.33 -4.13 -11.53
C LYS A 392 16.66 -4.71 -10.30
N VAL A 393 15.71 -5.60 -10.51
CA VAL A 393 14.91 -6.21 -9.44
C VAL A 393 15.19 -7.69 -9.40
N VAL A 394 15.71 -8.15 -8.27
CA VAL A 394 15.86 -9.57 -7.93
C VAL A 394 14.73 -9.93 -6.97
N TYR A 395 13.89 -10.86 -7.38
CA TYR A 395 12.78 -11.36 -6.57
C TYR A 395 13.09 -12.76 -6.06
N MET A 396 13.26 -12.89 -4.75
CA MET A 396 13.59 -14.15 -4.06
C MET A 396 12.35 -14.64 -3.30
N HIS A 397 11.78 -15.75 -3.74
CA HIS A 397 10.56 -16.31 -3.14
C HIS A 397 10.35 -17.77 -3.57
N PRO A 398 9.79 -18.66 -2.74
CA PRO A 398 9.46 -20.05 -3.13
C PRO A 398 8.46 -20.15 -4.29
N ILE A 399 7.56 -19.15 -4.43
CA ILE A 399 6.50 -19.14 -5.43
C ILE A 399 6.69 -17.95 -6.37
N GLU A 400 6.78 -18.21 -7.70
CA GLU A 400 6.82 -17.14 -8.71
C GLU A 400 5.51 -16.35 -8.70
N ASP A 401 5.59 -15.02 -8.69
CA ASP A 401 4.42 -14.14 -8.81
C ASP A 401 4.31 -13.58 -10.23
N ALA A 402 3.37 -14.13 -11.01
CA ALA A 402 3.13 -13.71 -12.38
C ALA A 402 2.74 -12.22 -12.49
N SER A 403 2.15 -11.65 -11.45
CA SER A 403 1.65 -10.26 -11.44
C SER A 403 2.75 -9.19 -11.41
N ILE A 404 3.98 -9.55 -11.03
CA ILE A 404 5.13 -8.65 -11.00
C ILE A 404 6.23 -9.05 -11.98
N LYS A 405 5.99 -10.09 -12.80
CA LYS A 405 6.97 -10.63 -13.73
C LYS A 405 7.58 -9.58 -14.67
N ASN A 406 6.79 -8.61 -15.11
CA ASN A 406 7.24 -7.51 -15.96
C ASN A 406 8.13 -6.48 -15.24
N LEU A 407 8.19 -6.51 -13.91
CA LEU A 407 9.04 -5.65 -13.07
C LEU A 407 10.33 -6.35 -12.65
N VAL A 408 10.34 -7.69 -12.64
CA VAL A 408 11.44 -8.51 -12.14
C VAL A 408 12.49 -8.72 -13.22
N THR A 409 13.76 -8.42 -12.92
CA THR A 409 14.89 -8.74 -13.80
C THR A 409 15.30 -10.19 -13.64
N LYS A 410 15.35 -10.70 -12.39
CA LYS A 410 15.71 -12.08 -12.09
C LYS A 410 14.83 -12.61 -10.96
N PHE A 411 14.15 -13.72 -11.21
CA PHE A 411 13.49 -14.51 -10.20
C PHE A 411 14.45 -15.58 -9.68
N VAL A 412 14.59 -15.66 -8.36
CA VAL A 412 15.41 -16.66 -7.67
C VAL A 412 14.46 -17.46 -6.78
N LYS A 413 14.22 -18.70 -7.18
CA LYS A 413 13.41 -19.62 -6.38
C LYS A 413 14.27 -20.22 -5.27
N TYR A 414 13.72 -20.31 -4.06
CA TYR A 414 14.35 -21.01 -2.95
C TYR A 414 13.38 -21.98 -2.26
N GLU A 415 13.90 -22.86 -1.42
CA GLU A 415 13.09 -23.75 -0.60
C GLU A 415 12.54 -23.02 0.63
N PRO A 416 11.23 -23.15 0.96
CA PRO A 416 10.67 -22.56 2.17
C PRO A 416 11.49 -22.94 3.41
N GLY A 417 11.62 -22.02 4.38
CA GLY A 417 12.39 -22.23 5.61
C GLY A 417 13.89 -21.98 5.49
N SER A 418 14.41 -21.68 4.27
CA SER A 418 15.84 -21.41 4.06
C SER A 418 16.23 -19.93 4.13
N GLU A 419 15.35 -19.06 4.62
CA GLU A 419 15.55 -17.61 4.64
C GLU A 419 16.77 -17.19 5.45
N GLU A 420 17.12 -17.90 6.55
CA GLU A 420 18.34 -17.65 7.32
C GLU A 420 19.59 -17.88 6.48
N ALA A 421 19.66 -19.00 5.77
CA ALA A 421 20.74 -19.32 4.85
C ALA A 421 20.88 -18.28 3.72
N ILE A 422 19.74 -17.83 3.17
CA ILE A 422 19.71 -16.83 2.09
C ILE A 422 20.30 -15.50 2.56
N VAL A 423 19.90 -14.98 3.72
CA VAL A 423 20.46 -13.71 4.21
C VAL A 423 21.95 -13.86 4.58
N ALA A 424 22.40 -15.02 5.07
CA ALA A 424 23.81 -15.30 5.31
C ALA A 424 24.63 -15.32 4.01
N MET A 425 24.13 -15.97 2.96
CA MET A 425 24.76 -15.97 1.63
C MET A 425 24.74 -14.56 0.99
N LEU A 426 23.68 -13.76 1.18
CA LEU A 426 23.64 -12.37 0.71
C LEU A 426 24.64 -11.49 1.47
N LEU A 427 24.82 -11.69 2.78
CA LEU A 427 25.85 -10.99 3.57
C LEU A 427 27.23 -11.29 2.99
N GLU A 428 27.58 -12.56 2.83
CA GLU A 428 28.86 -12.96 2.23
C GLU A 428 29.04 -12.36 0.84
N LEU A 429 28.06 -12.50 -0.06
CA LEU A 429 28.11 -12.03 -1.44
C LEU A 429 28.40 -10.53 -1.57
N PHE A 430 27.75 -9.70 -0.76
CA PHE A 430 27.82 -8.23 -0.87
C PHE A 430 28.87 -7.59 0.02
N THR A 431 29.54 -8.37 0.88
CA THR A 431 30.63 -7.87 1.75
C THR A 431 32.01 -8.43 1.42
N ARG A 432 32.15 -9.34 0.43
CA ARG A 432 33.43 -9.97 0.00
C ARG A 432 34.57 -8.98 -0.21
N ASP A 433 34.26 -7.77 -0.68
CA ASP A 433 35.25 -6.74 -1.03
C ASP A 433 35.31 -5.61 0.02
N THR A 434 34.77 -5.84 1.23
CA THR A 434 34.63 -4.84 2.30
C THR A 434 35.53 -5.25 3.50
N GLU A 435 36.14 -4.28 4.17
CA GLU A 435 36.81 -4.53 5.44
C GLU A 435 35.75 -4.76 6.53
N LEU A 436 35.78 -5.93 7.14
CA LEU A 436 34.81 -6.35 8.16
C LEU A 436 35.46 -6.48 9.53
N PRO A 437 34.71 -6.26 10.63
CA PRO A 437 35.14 -6.65 11.97
C PRO A 437 35.45 -8.16 12.05
N GLU A 438 36.37 -8.55 12.92
CA GLU A 438 36.81 -9.95 13.04
C GLU A 438 35.63 -10.90 13.35
N GLU A 439 34.67 -10.48 14.17
CA GLU A 439 33.50 -11.27 14.53
C GLU A 439 32.63 -11.60 13.31
N ILE A 440 32.38 -10.62 12.44
CA ILE A 440 31.59 -10.81 11.22
C ILE A 440 32.35 -11.63 10.18
N LYS A 441 33.66 -11.41 10.10
CA LYS A 441 34.52 -12.18 9.23
C LYS A 441 34.59 -13.64 9.65
N SER A 442 34.71 -13.93 10.96
CA SER A 442 34.68 -15.29 11.49
C SER A 442 33.38 -15.99 11.15
N PHE A 443 32.23 -15.32 11.35
CA PHE A 443 30.91 -15.86 10.96
C PHE A 443 30.88 -16.22 9.47
N ILE A 444 31.34 -15.34 8.57
CA ILE A 444 31.34 -15.59 7.12
C ILE A 444 32.30 -16.73 6.75
N ASP A 445 33.49 -16.78 7.37
CA ASP A 445 34.50 -17.81 7.09
C ASP A 445 34.03 -19.22 7.58
N GLU A 446 33.11 -19.28 8.55
CA GLU A 446 32.50 -20.52 9.07
C GLU A 446 31.32 -21.02 8.22
N LEU A 447 30.77 -20.20 7.30
CA LEU A 447 29.65 -20.61 6.44
C LEU A 447 30.07 -21.67 5.42
N ASP A 448 29.39 -22.81 5.44
CA ASP A 448 29.47 -23.79 4.34
C ASP A 448 28.53 -23.38 3.19
N ILE A 449 29.03 -22.47 2.33
CA ILE A 449 28.25 -21.92 1.20
C ILE A 449 27.76 -23.06 0.28
N GLY A 450 28.56 -24.12 0.10
CA GLY A 450 28.15 -25.26 -0.73
C GLY A 450 26.93 -26.01 -0.17
N TYR A 451 26.93 -26.24 1.14
CA TYR A 451 25.78 -26.84 1.84
C TYR A 451 24.56 -25.92 1.79
N LEU A 452 24.72 -24.63 2.15
CA LEU A 452 23.61 -23.66 2.16
C LEU A 452 23.00 -23.48 0.78
N SER A 453 23.81 -23.47 -0.27
CA SER A 453 23.42 -23.40 -1.69
C SER A 453 22.59 -24.64 -2.09
N ALA A 454 23.06 -25.84 -1.73
CA ALA A 454 22.36 -27.08 -2.06
C ALA A 454 20.97 -27.16 -1.39
N GLU A 455 20.91 -26.90 -0.08
CA GLU A 455 19.66 -27.03 0.70
C GLU A 455 18.67 -25.91 0.40
N SER A 456 19.13 -24.69 0.13
CA SER A 456 18.25 -23.58 -0.28
C SER A 456 17.79 -23.65 -1.74
N SER A 457 18.34 -24.56 -2.55
CA SER A 457 18.12 -24.66 -3.99
C SER A 457 18.55 -23.39 -4.78
N ILE A 458 19.53 -22.63 -4.26
CA ILE A 458 20.10 -21.46 -4.92
C ILE A 458 21.56 -21.76 -5.27
N SER A 459 21.92 -21.84 -6.55
CA SER A 459 23.30 -22.11 -6.93
C SER A 459 24.24 -20.92 -6.71
N GLU A 460 25.53 -21.20 -6.52
CA GLU A 460 26.57 -20.15 -6.42
C GLU A 460 26.61 -19.27 -7.69
N GLU A 461 26.39 -19.86 -8.87
CA GLU A 461 26.30 -19.11 -10.13
C GLU A 461 25.12 -18.15 -10.17
N GLU A 462 24.00 -18.51 -9.50
CA GLU A 462 22.85 -17.60 -9.39
C GLU A 462 23.15 -16.43 -8.47
N LEU A 463 23.85 -16.66 -7.35
CA LEU A 463 24.32 -15.61 -6.44
C LEU A 463 25.29 -14.66 -7.16
N ASP A 464 26.29 -15.19 -7.85
CA ASP A 464 27.24 -14.36 -8.61
C ASP A 464 26.55 -13.57 -9.73
N ALA A 465 25.52 -14.15 -10.38
CA ALA A 465 24.73 -13.45 -11.36
C ALA A 465 23.96 -12.26 -10.76
N ILE A 466 23.48 -12.36 -9.50
CA ILE A 466 22.86 -11.23 -8.78
C ILE A 466 23.88 -10.09 -8.62
N LYS A 467 25.11 -10.40 -8.16
CA LYS A 467 26.19 -9.41 -8.02
C LYS A 467 26.53 -8.74 -9.35
N GLN A 468 26.51 -9.49 -10.45
CA GLN A 468 26.73 -8.97 -11.81
C GLN A 468 25.63 -8.03 -12.29
N GLU A 469 24.35 -8.33 -12.04
CA GLU A 469 23.24 -7.44 -12.38
C GLU A 469 23.34 -6.07 -11.67
N PHE A 470 23.94 -6.04 -10.48
CA PHE A 470 24.11 -4.83 -9.68
C PHE A 470 25.45 -4.11 -9.97
N TRP A 471 26.25 -4.62 -10.93
CA TRP A 471 27.53 -4.02 -11.29
C TRP A 471 27.38 -2.55 -11.73
N LYS A 472 28.18 -1.66 -11.15
CA LYS A 472 28.15 -0.19 -11.37
C LYS A 472 26.89 0.53 -10.90
N ARG A 473 25.99 -0.12 -10.19
CA ARG A 473 24.85 0.49 -9.53
C ARG A 473 25.27 1.17 -8.22
N LYS A 474 24.40 2.01 -7.65
CA LYS A 474 24.76 2.84 -6.48
C LYS A 474 23.73 2.89 -5.38
N ARG A 475 22.44 2.67 -5.68
CA ARG A 475 21.35 2.82 -4.73
C ARG A 475 20.63 1.49 -4.58
N PHE A 476 21.07 0.75 -3.57
CA PHE A 476 20.59 -0.60 -3.32
C PHE A 476 19.53 -0.58 -2.23
N THR A 477 18.42 -1.26 -2.46
CA THR A 477 17.41 -1.46 -1.43
C THR A 477 17.13 -2.96 -1.25
N LEU A 478 17.18 -3.41 0.01
CA LEU A 478 16.74 -4.74 0.43
C LEU A 478 15.35 -4.59 1.03
N VAL A 479 14.35 -5.22 0.40
CA VAL A 479 12.96 -5.23 0.86
C VAL A 479 12.68 -6.54 1.58
N ILE A 480 12.31 -6.46 2.86
CA ILE A 480 11.99 -7.61 3.72
C ILE A 480 10.48 -7.66 3.97
N GLY A 481 9.89 -8.83 3.75
CA GLY A 481 8.46 -9.04 3.86
C GLY A 481 8.01 -9.95 4.99
N GLU A 482 6.73 -10.25 4.98
CA GLU A 482 6.01 -10.90 6.08
C GLU A 482 6.39 -12.36 6.33
N ASP A 483 6.92 -13.07 5.32
CA ASP A 483 7.30 -14.47 5.47
C ASP A 483 8.40 -14.67 6.53
N ILE A 484 9.17 -13.61 6.80
CA ILE A 484 10.30 -13.63 7.73
C ILE A 484 9.84 -13.63 9.21
N TYR A 485 8.75 -12.92 9.54
CA TYR A 485 8.47 -12.59 10.94
C TYR A 485 8.02 -13.79 11.80
N ASN A 486 7.41 -14.78 11.19
CA ASN A 486 7.01 -16.01 11.86
C ASN A 486 7.98 -17.19 11.57
N HIS A 487 9.14 -16.90 11.00
CA HIS A 487 10.21 -17.90 10.86
C HIS A 487 10.78 -18.26 12.24
N PRO A 488 11.07 -19.55 12.53
CA PRO A 488 11.63 -19.97 13.83
C PRO A 488 12.90 -19.20 14.22
N ARG A 489 13.74 -18.85 13.24
CA ARG A 489 15.02 -18.14 13.41
C ARG A 489 14.93 -16.63 13.12
N VAL A 490 13.77 -16.01 13.37
CA VAL A 490 13.53 -14.59 13.02
C VAL A 490 14.55 -13.62 13.62
N GLU A 491 15.02 -13.88 14.85
CA GLU A 491 16.02 -13.02 15.51
C GLU A 491 17.39 -13.12 14.83
N SER A 492 17.84 -14.32 14.48
CA SER A 492 19.09 -14.54 13.74
C SER A 492 19.02 -13.88 12.36
N ILE A 493 17.93 -14.08 11.61
CA ILE A 493 17.69 -13.43 10.33
C ILE A 493 17.76 -11.90 10.46
N ALA A 494 17.12 -11.32 11.48
CA ALA A 494 17.13 -9.88 11.73
C ALA A 494 18.52 -9.33 12.02
N LYS A 495 19.34 -10.03 12.80
CA LYS A 495 20.75 -9.69 13.09
C LYS A 495 21.60 -9.71 11.81
N ILE A 496 21.45 -10.75 10.98
CA ILE A 496 22.20 -10.86 9.71
C ILE A 496 21.77 -9.74 8.75
N ILE A 497 20.47 -9.42 8.66
CA ILE A 497 19.96 -8.29 7.85
C ILE A 497 20.53 -6.95 8.34
N ALA A 498 20.64 -6.75 9.67
CA ALA A 498 21.28 -5.57 10.24
C ALA A 498 22.77 -5.48 9.84
N ALA A 499 23.48 -6.61 9.77
CA ALA A 499 24.86 -6.66 9.26
C ALA A 499 24.93 -6.31 7.76
N ILE A 500 23.98 -6.79 6.93
CA ILE A 500 23.91 -6.42 5.51
C ILE A 500 23.75 -4.89 5.37
N GLU A 501 22.79 -4.27 6.08
CA GLU A 501 22.59 -2.82 6.01
C GLU A 501 23.82 -2.04 6.49
N LYS A 502 24.53 -2.55 7.50
CA LYS A 502 25.67 -1.87 8.11
C LYS A 502 26.96 -1.95 7.26
N PHE A 503 27.22 -3.09 6.62
CA PHE A 503 28.50 -3.39 5.96
C PHE A 503 28.42 -3.46 4.43
N SER A 504 27.24 -3.28 3.85
CA SER A 504 27.05 -3.24 2.40
C SER A 504 26.49 -1.89 1.94
N SER A 505 26.14 -1.80 0.65
CA SER A 505 25.49 -0.61 0.07
C SER A 505 23.96 -0.64 0.16
N PHE A 506 23.37 -1.63 0.81
CA PHE A 506 21.93 -1.74 0.94
C PHE A 506 21.35 -0.81 1.99
N GLU A 507 20.27 -0.11 1.62
CA GLU A 507 19.32 0.46 2.57
C GLU A 507 18.17 -0.55 2.77
N LEU A 508 17.76 -0.74 4.01
CA LEU A 508 16.70 -1.69 4.35
C LEU A 508 15.33 -1.03 4.31
N LEU A 509 14.35 -1.67 3.63
CA LEU A 509 12.93 -1.40 3.72
C LEU A 509 12.22 -2.60 4.32
N VAL A 510 11.64 -2.45 5.49
CA VAL A 510 10.89 -3.51 6.19
C VAL A 510 9.40 -3.25 6.01
N ILE A 511 8.62 -4.27 5.62
CA ILE A 511 7.17 -4.19 5.45
C ILE A 511 6.50 -4.68 6.73
N PRO A 512 5.95 -3.80 7.60
CA PRO A 512 5.17 -4.25 8.76
C PRO A 512 3.94 -5.06 8.31
N PRO A 513 3.60 -6.17 8.98
CA PRO A 513 2.62 -7.15 8.46
C PRO A 513 1.18 -6.64 8.43
N ALA A 514 0.79 -5.74 9.31
CA ALA A 514 -0.57 -5.19 9.34
C ALA A 514 -0.55 -3.68 9.58
N SER A 515 -1.71 -3.06 9.63
CA SER A 515 -1.89 -1.60 9.63
C SER A 515 -0.94 -0.85 10.57
N ASN A 516 -1.08 -1.08 11.88
CA ASN A 516 -0.33 -0.39 12.93
C ASN A 516 0.66 -1.30 13.66
N SER A 517 1.13 -2.37 13.01
CA SER A 517 2.07 -3.32 13.64
C SER A 517 3.34 -2.64 14.14
N LEU A 518 3.85 -1.64 13.42
CA LEU A 518 5.01 -0.87 13.88
C LEU A 518 4.68 -0.07 15.15
N GLY A 519 3.56 0.66 15.19
CA GLY A 519 3.12 1.40 16.36
C GLY A 519 2.91 0.51 17.57
N VAL A 520 2.20 -0.61 17.39
CA VAL A 520 1.96 -1.62 18.44
C VAL A 520 3.29 -2.18 18.96
N SER A 521 4.24 -2.55 18.08
CA SER A 521 5.55 -3.07 18.49
C SER A 521 6.42 -2.07 19.24
N LEU A 522 6.21 -0.76 19.03
CA LEU A 522 6.93 0.30 19.73
C LEU A 522 6.26 0.72 21.08
N ILE A 523 4.98 0.37 21.25
CA ILE A 523 4.17 0.81 22.43
C ILE A 523 3.95 -0.33 23.40
N CYS A 524 3.72 -1.57 22.90
CA CYS A 524 3.27 -2.71 23.69
C CYS A 524 4.39 -3.71 23.93
N ASP A 525 4.41 -4.29 25.14
CA ASP A 525 5.24 -5.47 25.44
C ASP A 525 4.39 -6.74 25.21
N LEU A 526 4.70 -7.46 24.15
CA LEU A 526 3.87 -8.55 23.66
C LEU A 526 4.41 -9.92 24.07
N ILE A 527 3.50 -10.84 24.40
CA ILE A 527 3.78 -12.27 24.54
C ILE A 527 3.14 -13.07 23.42
N GLN A 528 3.60 -14.31 23.21
CA GLN A 528 3.14 -15.18 22.13
C GLN A 528 1.77 -15.80 22.41
N ASP A 529 1.65 -16.46 23.56
CA ASP A 529 0.54 -17.35 23.87
C ASP A 529 -0.47 -16.69 24.82
N ILE A 530 -1.74 -17.08 24.67
CA ILE A 530 -2.81 -16.65 25.57
C ILE A 530 -2.68 -17.45 26.87
N GLU A 531 -2.60 -16.75 27.99
CA GLU A 531 -2.58 -17.31 29.34
C GLU A 531 -3.93 -17.05 30.04
N GLY A 532 -4.51 -18.05 30.67
CA GLY A 532 -5.70 -17.92 31.50
C GLY A 532 -6.96 -17.38 30.81
N LYS A 533 -7.73 -16.53 31.51
CA LYS A 533 -8.92 -15.87 30.96
C LYS A 533 -8.52 -14.76 30.00
N SER A 534 -9.23 -14.68 28.89
CA SER A 534 -8.88 -13.76 27.79
C SER A 534 -10.00 -12.78 27.45
N VAL A 535 -9.61 -11.55 27.09
CA VAL A 535 -10.49 -10.53 26.50
C VAL A 535 -9.94 -10.15 25.13
N GLY A 536 -10.81 -10.17 24.12
CA GLY A 536 -10.48 -9.83 22.74
C GLY A 536 -10.86 -8.39 22.38
N TYR A 537 -9.97 -7.68 21.70
CA TYR A 537 -10.22 -6.38 21.09
C TYR A 537 -9.96 -6.45 19.58
N ASN A 538 -11.01 -6.53 18.77
CA ASN A 538 -10.97 -6.92 17.36
C ASN A 538 -10.22 -8.25 17.14
N ALA A 539 -10.27 -9.12 18.12
CA ALA A 539 -9.65 -10.45 18.09
C ALA A 539 -10.51 -11.42 18.92
N PRO A 540 -10.55 -12.71 18.57
CA PRO A 540 -11.34 -13.69 19.31
C PRO A 540 -10.74 -14.01 20.68
N ALA A 541 -11.60 -14.14 21.70
CA ALA A 541 -11.25 -14.47 23.06
C ALA A 541 -12.49 -15.00 23.81
N ASP A 542 -12.37 -15.25 25.13
CA ASP A 542 -13.51 -15.67 25.96
C ASP A 542 -14.62 -14.61 26.03
N PHE A 543 -14.24 -13.33 25.99
CA PHE A 543 -15.15 -12.19 25.83
C PHE A 543 -14.58 -11.28 24.73
N THR A 544 -15.39 -10.99 23.70
CA THR A 544 -14.89 -10.30 22.51
C THR A 544 -15.55 -8.94 22.32
N LEU A 545 -14.72 -7.90 22.11
CA LEU A 545 -15.12 -6.59 21.60
C LEU A 545 -14.79 -6.54 20.11
N SER A 546 -15.78 -6.18 19.28
CA SER A 546 -15.59 -6.16 17.81
C SER A 546 -16.21 -4.94 17.16
N ALA A 547 -15.52 -4.39 16.18
CA ALA A 547 -16.04 -3.31 15.33
C ALA A 547 -16.90 -3.82 14.15
N LEU A 548 -17.10 -5.13 14.02
CA LEU A 548 -17.81 -5.78 12.90
C LEU A 548 -19.14 -6.41 13.30
N GLY A 549 -19.65 -6.10 14.51
CA GLY A 549 -20.94 -6.58 15.00
C GLY A 549 -21.00 -8.08 15.32
N ASP A 550 -19.85 -8.73 15.49
CA ASP A 550 -19.72 -10.16 15.79
C ASP A 550 -19.12 -10.43 17.19
N GLY A 551 -19.02 -9.40 18.04
CA GLY A 551 -18.55 -9.47 19.40
C GLY A 551 -19.66 -9.46 20.46
N ASP A 552 -19.26 -9.66 21.72
CA ASP A 552 -20.14 -9.49 22.90
C ASP A 552 -20.44 -8.02 23.20
N LEU A 553 -19.56 -7.11 22.77
CA LEU A 553 -19.74 -5.66 22.82
C LEU A 553 -19.21 -5.04 21.52
N ASP A 554 -20.02 -4.15 20.92
CA ASP A 554 -19.60 -3.39 19.74
C ASP A 554 -18.63 -2.25 20.15
N ILE A 555 -17.64 -2.00 19.29
CA ILE A 555 -16.67 -0.90 19.38
C ILE A 555 -16.57 -0.18 18.03
N PRO A 556 -16.03 1.07 17.98
CA PRO A 556 -15.93 1.79 16.72
C PRO A 556 -14.88 1.15 15.79
N ALA A 557 -15.16 1.24 14.48
CA ALA A 557 -14.17 0.94 13.45
C ALA A 557 -13.19 2.12 13.26
N LEU A 558 -12.08 1.89 12.55
CA LEU A 558 -11.04 2.91 12.31
C LEU A 558 -11.50 4.14 11.54
N ASN A 559 -12.65 4.09 10.84
CA ASN A 559 -13.28 5.24 10.19
C ASN A 559 -14.37 5.92 11.05
N GLN A 560 -14.55 5.47 12.30
CA GLN A 560 -15.53 5.97 13.26
C GLN A 560 -14.90 6.58 14.52
N GLN A 561 -13.58 6.61 14.61
CA GLN A 561 -12.86 7.23 15.73
C GLN A 561 -11.61 7.95 15.25
N GLU A 562 -11.20 8.95 16.02
CA GLU A 562 -9.95 9.66 15.82
C GLU A 562 -8.80 8.93 16.51
N GLY A 563 -7.61 9.09 15.96
CA GLY A 563 -6.36 8.56 16.49
C GLY A 563 -5.26 8.59 15.44
N THR A 564 -4.16 7.91 15.71
CA THR A 564 -3.02 7.86 14.81
C THR A 564 -2.60 6.43 14.51
N VAL A 565 -1.97 6.21 13.35
CA VAL A 565 -1.29 4.95 13.00
C VAL A 565 0.13 5.22 12.56
N THR A 566 1.00 4.24 12.75
CA THR A 566 2.42 4.32 12.38
C THR A 566 2.69 3.52 11.11
N THR A 567 3.14 4.19 10.05
CA THR A 567 3.27 3.63 8.71
C THR A 567 4.63 2.97 8.44
N ILE A 568 4.73 2.23 7.33
CA ILE A 568 5.98 1.68 6.79
C ILE A 568 7.08 2.74 6.60
N ASP A 569 6.71 3.99 6.32
CA ASP A 569 7.63 5.13 6.20
C ASP A 569 8.01 5.74 7.55
N LYS A 570 7.69 5.05 8.66
CA LYS A 570 7.99 5.48 10.03
C LYS A 570 7.36 6.83 10.36
N ARG A 571 6.18 7.09 9.79
CA ARG A 571 5.38 8.29 10.07
C ARG A 571 4.18 7.94 10.92
N VAL A 572 3.91 8.78 11.90
CA VAL A 572 2.68 8.76 12.71
C VAL A 572 1.70 9.69 12.01
N VAL A 573 0.62 9.13 11.45
CA VAL A 573 -0.34 9.85 10.63
C VAL A 573 -1.75 9.79 11.22
N PRO A 574 -2.55 10.87 11.14
CA PRO A 574 -3.86 10.92 11.75
C PRO A 574 -4.93 10.18 10.96
N LEU A 575 -5.90 9.63 11.69
CA LEU A 575 -7.17 9.09 11.23
C LEU A 575 -8.29 10.03 11.68
N ASN A 576 -9.16 10.43 10.75
CA ASN A 576 -10.31 11.28 11.03
C ASN A 576 -11.62 10.48 10.92
N VAL A 577 -12.61 10.88 11.71
CA VAL A 577 -13.95 10.27 11.74
C VAL A 577 -14.71 10.56 10.46
N ALA A 578 -15.04 9.51 9.71
CA ALA A 578 -15.89 9.59 8.52
C ALA A 578 -17.36 9.28 8.80
N LEU A 579 -17.62 8.44 9.79
CA LEU A 579 -18.97 8.02 10.19
C LEU A 579 -19.15 8.21 11.70
N PRO A 580 -20.31 8.68 12.18
CA PRO A 580 -20.59 8.80 13.61
C PRO A 580 -20.65 7.42 14.27
N TYR A 581 -20.34 7.39 15.59
CA TYR A 581 -20.46 6.21 16.42
C TYR A 581 -21.04 6.59 17.79
N ASP A 582 -22.14 5.94 18.18
CA ASP A 582 -22.90 6.26 19.40
C ASP A 582 -22.74 5.21 20.52
N GLY A 583 -21.93 4.16 20.29
CA GLY A 583 -21.67 3.08 21.24
C GLY A 583 -20.64 3.43 22.33
N TYR A 584 -20.14 2.41 23.01
CA TYR A 584 -19.04 2.50 23.95
C TYR A 584 -17.70 2.37 23.20
N ILE A 585 -16.73 3.17 23.63
CA ILE A 585 -15.35 3.13 23.12
C ILE A 585 -14.42 2.55 24.20
N LEU A 586 -13.23 2.10 23.80
CA LEU A 586 -12.24 1.55 24.74
C LEU A 586 -11.94 2.51 25.90
N ASN A 587 -11.95 3.82 25.65
CA ASN A 587 -11.75 4.85 26.66
C ASN A 587 -12.80 4.82 27.78
N ASP A 588 -14.04 4.42 27.49
CA ASP A 588 -15.08 4.29 28.51
C ASP A 588 -14.76 3.15 29.48
N ILE A 589 -14.24 2.01 28.96
CA ILE A 589 -13.77 0.88 29.76
C ILE A 589 -12.55 1.29 30.58
N ALA A 590 -11.58 1.94 29.98
CA ALA A 590 -10.37 2.42 30.66
C ALA A 590 -10.67 3.38 31.80
N LYS A 591 -11.71 4.22 31.68
CA LYS A 591 -12.17 5.10 32.75
C LYS A 591 -12.72 4.32 33.97
N GLU A 592 -13.53 3.28 33.71
CA GLU A 592 -14.04 2.42 34.80
C GLU A 592 -12.93 1.64 35.49
N LEU A 593 -11.81 1.41 34.81
CA LEU A 593 -10.59 0.79 35.36
C LEU A 593 -9.60 1.80 35.95
N GLY A 594 -9.93 3.09 35.93
CA GLY A 594 -9.14 4.16 36.55
C GLY A 594 -7.91 4.62 35.72
N VAL A 595 -7.79 4.21 34.46
CA VAL A 595 -6.65 4.54 33.58
C VAL A 595 -7.04 5.32 32.31
N GLY A 596 -8.33 5.67 32.15
CA GLY A 596 -8.84 6.36 30.96
C GLY A 596 -8.65 7.87 30.97
N LYS A 597 -8.64 8.48 29.79
CA LYS A 597 -8.68 9.94 29.57
C LYS A 597 -10.09 10.38 29.17
N LYS A 598 -10.29 11.69 29.00
CA LYS A 598 -11.58 12.23 28.56
C LYS A 598 -11.88 11.81 27.11
N TYR A 599 -10.90 11.97 26.24
CA TYR A 599 -10.94 11.56 24.83
C TYR A 599 -9.79 10.62 24.51
N THR A 600 -9.96 9.74 23.53
CA THR A 600 -8.91 8.81 23.09
C THR A 600 -7.68 9.58 22.61
N ILE A 601 -7.88 10.63 21.83
CA ILE A 601 -6.81 11.49 21.27
C ILE A 601 -6.03 12.29 22.32
N ASP A 602 -6.52 12.39 23.58
CA ASP A 602 -5.73 12.98 24.68
C ASP A 602 -4.44 12.19 24.96
N LEU A 603 -4.38 10.93 24.51
CA LEU A 603 -3.20 10.06 24.62
C LEU A 603 -2.15 10.29 23.53
N THR A 604 -2.47 10.98 22.43
CA THR A 604 -1.54 11.19 21.31
C THR A 604 -0.22 11.81 21.76
N LYS A 605 -0.26 12.81 22.64
CA LYS A 605 0.95 13.44 23.18
C LYS A 605 1.67 12.61 24.26
N GLU A 606 1.02 11.56 24.77
CA GLU A 606 1.57 10.66 25.78
C GLU A 606 2.23 9.42 25.19
N LEU A 607 2.18 9.27 23.85
CA LEU A 607 2.87 8.20 23.16
C LEU A 607 4.37 8.15 23.52
N PRO A 608 4.98 6.95 23.68
CA PRO A 608 6.28 6.79 24.29
C PRO A 608 7.42 7.44 23.50
N GLN A 609 7.94 8.57 24.01
CA GLN A 609 9.01 9.32 23.35
C GLN A 609 10.34 8.53 23.31
N ASN A 610 10.56 7.65 24.26
CA ASN A 610 11.71 6.74 24.28
C ASN A 610 11.67 5.65 23.18
N SER A 611 10.53 5.51 22.49
CA SER A 611 10.38 4.67 21.30
C SER A 611 10.32 5.48 20.00
N GLY A 612 10.60 6.79 20.05
CA GLY A 612 10.69 7.69 18.90
C GLY A 612 9.43 8.53 18.62
N PHE A 613 8.35 8.34 19.37
CA PHE A 613 7.17 9.22 19.24
C PHE A 613 7.47 10.65 19.71
N LYS A 614 6.69 11.61 19.21
CA LYS A 614 6.80 13.01 19.57
C LYS A 614 5.60 13.43 20.43
N GLY A 615 5.81 14.26 21.43
CA GLY A 615 4.75 14.80 22.29
C GLY A 615 3.93 15.89 21.60
N ILE A 616 3.25 15.54 20.49
CA ILE A 616 2.45 16.46 19.66
C ILE A 616 0.97 16.14 19.92
N ASP A 617 0.16 17.19 20.13
CA ASP A 617 -1.29 17.02 20.24
C ASP A 617 -1.91 16.64 18.88
N PHE A 618 -2.97 15.81 18.90
CA PHE A 618 -3.65 15.33 17.70
C PHE A 618 -4.10 16.44 16.75
N ASP A 619 -4.73 17.50 17.30
CA ASP A 619 -5.23 18.64 16.51
C ASP A 619 -4.15 19.42 15.77
N SER A 620 -2.88 19.20 16.09
CA SER A 620 -1.74 19.82 15.40
C SER A 620 -1.24 18.99 14.21
N LEU A 621 -1.75 17.77 14.02
CA LEU A 621 -1.33 16.88 12.97
C LEU A 621 -2.03 17.23 11.64
N LYS A 622 -1.26 17.32 10.56
CA LYS A 622 -1.78 17.53 9.22
C LYS A 622 -2.18 16.20 8.58
N VAL A 623 -3.14 16.24 7.66
CA VAL A 623 -3.64 15.07 6.90
C VAL A 623 -3.38 15.19 5.40
N GLU A 624 -2.64 16.18 4.95
CA GLU A 624 -2.51 16.56 3.54
C GLU A 624 -1.07 16.62 3.04
N PHE A 625 -0.92 16.62 1.73
CA PHE A 625 0.32 16.96 1.04
C PHE A 625 0.47 18.48 0.86
N SER A 626 1.71 18.97 0.73
CA SER A 626 1.95 20.32 0.27
C SER A 626 1.53 20.49 -1.20
N PRO A 627 1.34 21.72 -1.69
CA PRO A 627 1.14 21.97 -3.13
C PRO A 627 2.29 21.47 -4.02
N LEU A 628 3.46 21.21 -3.44
CA LEU A 628 4.66 20.69 -4.13
C LEU A 628 4.79 19.16 -4.04
N GLY A 629 3.86 18.48 -3.35
CA GLY A 629 3.85 17.04 -3.20
C GLY A 629 4.67 16.51 -2.02
N ASP A 630 5.14 17.38 -1.11
CA ASP A 630 5.75 16.92 0.13
C ASP A 630 4.68 16.35 1.06
N ASP A 631 4.95 15.19 1.63
CA ASP A 631 4.06 14.59 2.62
C ASP A 631 4.16 15.34 3.95
N LEU A 632 3.13 16.14 4.25
CA LEU A 632 3.02 16.90 5.49
C LEU A 632 2.22 16.16 6.55
N ARG A 633 1.67 14.98 6.23
CA ARG A 633 0.80 14.22 7.13
C ARG A 633 1.54 13.78 8.38
N GLY A 634 0.95 14.07 9.54
CA GLY A 634 1.50 13.70 10.84
C GLY A 634 2.95 14.15 11.05
N TYR A 635 3.79 13.24 11.54
CA TYR A 635 5.22 13.47 11.75
C TYR A 635 6.03 12.17 11.56
N GLU A 636 7.31 12.32 11.29
CA GLU A 636 8.25 11.19 11.27
C GLU A 636 8.69 10.82 12.68
N LEU A 637 8.76 9.52 12.98
CA LEU A 637 9.36 9.03 14.22
C LEU A 637 10.82 9.51 14.33
N THR A 638 11.26 9.79 15.54
CA THR A 638 12.65 10.12 15.81
C THR A 638 13.47 8.84 15.85
N GLN A 639 14.51 8.77 15.04
CA GLN A 639 15.51 7.70 15.13
C GLN A 639 16.22 7.76 16.48
N ILE A 640 16.24 6.64 17.19
CA ILE A 640 17.01 6.49 18.42
C ILE A 640 18.21 5.62 18.13
N GLU A 641 19.36 6.07 18.60
CA GLU A 641 20.62 5.31 18.47
C GLU A 641 20.99 4.68 19.81
N SER A 642 21.47 3.45 19.77
CA SER A 642 21.95 2.68 20.90
C SER A 642 23.28 2.01 20.55
N SER A 643 23.88 1.32 21.50
CA SER A 643 25.07 0.48 21.22
C SER A 643 24.63 -0.71 20.37
N SER A 644 25.32 -0.91 19.23
CA SER A 644 25.14 -2.09 18.38
C SER A 644 25.77 -3.32 19.01
N ASN A 645 25.02 -4.43 19.07
CA ASN A 645 25.52 -5.75 19.47
C ASN A 645 25.26 -6.75 18.35
N LEU A 646 26.26 -6.93 17.47
CA LEU A 646 26.22 -7.85 16.33
C LEU A 646 26.81 -9.20 16.73
N ASP A 647 26.12 -9.94 17.57
CA ASP A 647 26.42 -11.33 17.91
C ASP A 647 25.64 -12.23 16.94
N LEU A 648 26.30 -12.69 15.87
CA LEU A 648 25.71 -13.57 14.85
C LEU A 648 25.85 -15.02 15.30
N GLU A 649 24.73 -15.74 15.29
CA GLU A 649 24.65 -17.14 15.62
C GLU A 649 24.93 -18.01 14.39
N GLU A 650 25.42 -19.25 14.58
CA GLU A 650 25.56 -20.24 13.51
C GLU A 650 24.22 -20.47 12.81
N VAL A 651 24.23 -20.60 11.49
CA VAL A 651 23.06 -20.93 10.68
C VAL A 651 22.64 -22.36 10.99
N GLU A 652 21.39 -22.56 11.41
CA GLU A 652 20.89 -23.89 11.74
C GLU A 652 20.71 -24.78 10.50
N GLU A 653 20.67 -26.10 10.73
CA GLU A 653 20.38 -27.10 9.70
C GLU A 653 18.97 -26.83 9.11
N LEU A 654 18.89 -26.84 7.78
CA LEU A 654 17.65 -26.49 7.07
C LEU A 654 16.67 -27.67 7.05
N GLU A 655 15.41 -27.42 7.40
CA GLU A 655 14.34 -28.40 7.28
C GLU A 655 13.90 -28.59 5.82
N SER A 656 13.70 -29.85 5.41
CA SER A 656 13.17 -30.17 4.08
C SER A 656 11.65 -29.93 3.99
N PHE A 657 11.19 -29.21 2.97
CA PHE A 657 9.78 -28.98 2.64
C PHE A 657 9.26 -29.89 1.51
N ASP A 658 9.71 -31.13 1.44
CA ASP A 658 9.23 -32.12 0.48
C ASP A 658 7.73 -32.40 0.61
N GLY A 659 7.03 -32.52 -0.54
CA GLY A 659 5.61 -32.86 -0.61
C GLY A 659 4.70 -31.73 -1.07
N VAL A 660 3.46 -31.70 -0.58
CA VAL A 660 2.50 -30.63 -0.89
C VAL A 660 2.56 -29.56 0.20
N VAL A 661 2.74 -28.33 -0.23
CA VAL A 661 2.89 -27.17 0.63
C VAL A 661 1.75 -26.17 0.40
N VAL A 662 1.12 -25.75 1.48
CA VAL A 662 0.15 -24.66 1.47
C VAL A 662 0.80 -23.39 1.98
N TYR A 663 0.68 -22.33 1.20
CA TYR A 663 1.12 -21.00 1.54
C TYR A 663 -0.08 -20.14 1.96
N CYS A 664 -0.07 -19.67 3.19
CA CYS A 664 -1.14 -18.85 3.76
C CYS A 664 -0.99 -17.39 3.37
N VAL A 665 -1.89 -16.91 2.49
CA VAL A 665 -1.85 -15.55 1.96
C VAL A 665 -3.24 -15.06 1.61
N ASN A 666 -3.55 -13.81 1.95
CA ASN A 666 -4.75 -13.11 1.51
C ASN A 666 -4.42 -12.21 0.33
N SER A 667 -5.36 -12.07 -0.61
CA SER A 667 -5.23 -11.02 -1.63
C SER A 667 -5.25 -9.64 -0.96
N ALA A 668 -4.68 -8.63 -1.61
CA ALA A 668 -4.71 -7.25 -1.11
C ALA A 668 -6.13 -6.76 -0.78
N HIS A 669 -7.16 -7.22 -1.52
CA HIS A 669 -8.56 -6.87 -1.29
C HIS A 669 -9.15 -7.50 -0.02
N ASN A 670 -8.65 -8.64 0.41
CA ASN A 670 -9.17 -9.41 1.55
C ASN A 670 -8.15 -9.54 2.68
N ARG A 671 -7.25 -8.57 2.79
CA ARG A 671 -6.10 -8.64 3.68
C ARG A 671 -6.48 -8.62 5.16
N ASN A 672 -7.56 -7.98 5.54
CA ASN A 672 -7.98 -7.82 6.92
C ASN A 672 -9.49 -8.06 7.10
N PRO A 673 -9.98 -8.25 8.34
CA PRO A 673 -11.40 -8.56 8.61
C PRO A 673 -12.39 -7.53 8.04
N PHE A 674 -12.04 -6.25 8.00
CA PHE A 674 -12.93 -5.20 7.46
C PHE A 674 -13.12 -5.38 5.95
N THR A 675 -12.01 -5.51 5.20
CA THR A 675 -12.08 -5.67 3.74
C THR A 675 -12.65 -7.03 3.31
N GLN A 676 -12.55 -8.06 4.16
CA GLN A 676 -13.20 -9.36 3.92
C GLN A 676 -14.73 -9.28 4.04
N LYS A 677 -15.25 -8.39 4.88
CA LYS A 677 -16.69 -8.16 5.07
C LYS A 677 -17.24 -7.05 4.17
N ALA A 678 -16.39 -6.28 3.50
CA ALA A 678 -16.82 -5.24 2.57
C ALA A 678 -17.52 -5.85 1.34
N LYS A 679 -18.66 -5.29 0.95
CA LYS A 679 -19.52 -5.82 -0.13
C LYS A 679 -18.81 -5.83 -1.48
N LEU A 680 -18.08 -4.75 -1.78
CA LEU A 680 -17.40 -4.58 -3.05
C LEU A 680 -16.15 -5.48 -3.19
N THR A 681 -15.49 -5.82 -2.10
CA THR A 681 -14.23 -6.60 -2.12
C THR A 681 -14.41 -8.05 -1.69
N LYS A 682 -15.61 -8.48 -1.38
CA LYS A 682 -15.92 -9.84 -0.94
C LYS A 682 -15.49 -10.88 -1.97
N SER A 683 -14.79 -11.93 -1.53
CA SER A 683 -14.42 -13.07 -2.34
C SER A 683 -14.63 -14.39 -1.59
N GLU A 684 -14.61 -15.50 -2.33
CA GLU A 684 -14.70 -16.83 -1.75
C GLU A 684 -13.32 -17.30 -1.24
N ALA A 685 -13.31 -18.04 -0.15
CA ALA A 685 -12.11 -18.62 0.43
C ALA A 685 -11.78 -19.98 -0.21
N ASN A 686 -11.27 -19.99 -1.44
CA ASN A 686 -10.88 -21.19 -2.16
C ASN A 686 -9.39 -21.53 -1.94
N LEU A 687 -9.06 -22.82 -1.90
CA LEU A 687 -7.67 -23.28 -1.99
C LEU A 687 -7.26 -23.28 -3.46
N VAL A 688 -6.34 -22.40 -3.83
CA VAL A 688 -5.90 -22.21 -5.22
C VAL A 688 -4.54 -22.87 -5.41
N GLY A 689 -4.50 -24.02 -6.12
CA GLY A 689 -3.27 -24.78 -6.30
C GLY A 689 -2.78 -24.86 -7.73
N SER A 690 -1.49 -25.18 -7.89
CA SER A 690 -0.92 -25.49 -9.22
C SER A 690 -1.43 -26.84 -9.74
N SER A 691 -1.24 -27.09 -11.05
CA SER A 691 -1.50 -28.42 -11.64
C SER A 691 -0.63 -29.52 -11.02
N GLN A 692 0.60 -29.19 -10.61
CA GLN A 692 1.51 -30.14 -9.95
C GLN A 692 1.03 -30.45 -8.53
N PHE A 693 0.57 -29.44 -7.78
CA PHE A 693 -0.08 -29.63 -6.46
C PHE A 693 -1.30 -30.54 -6.60
N ALA A 694 -2.19 -30.28 -7.56
CA ALA A 694 -3.39 -31.08 -7.80
C ALA A 694 -3.04 -32.56 -8.02
N SER A 695 -2.00 -32.83 -8.84
CA SER A 695 -1.53 -34.19 -9.13
C SER A 695 -0.92 -34.86 -7.91
N ALA A 696 -0.08 -34.16 -7.14
CA ALA A 696 0.57 -34.68 -5.94
C ALA A 696 -0.43 -34.94 -4.81
N ALA A 697 -1.37 -34.03 -4.59
CA ALA A 697 -2.45 -34.15 -3.60
C ALA A 697 -3.60 -35.07 -4.04
N LYS A 698 -3.65 -35.48 -5.31
CA LYS A 698 -4.73 -36.29 -5.91
C LYS A 698 -6.10 -35.63 -5.80
N VAL A 699 -6.17 -34.33 -6.06
CA VAL A 699 -7.38 -33.52 -6.03
C VAL A 699 -7.64 -32.90 -7.42
N SER A 700 -8.90 -32.58 -7.69
CA SER A 700 -9.36 -32.01 -8.95
C SER A 700 -10.10 -30.70 -8.72
N ASN A 701 -10.21 -29.88 -9.75
CA ASN A 701 -10.95 -28.61 -9.69
C ASN A 701 -12.40 -28.83 -9.25
N GLY A 702 -12.85 -28.10 -8.22
CA GLY A 702 -14.19 -28.24 -7.63
C GLY A 702 -14.27 -29.27 -6.51
N ASP A 703 -13.19 -29.99 -6.15
CA ASP A 703 -13.20 -30.87 -5.00
C ASP A 703 -13.27 -30.10 -3.70
N ILE A 704 -14.00 -30.64 -2.73
CA ILE A 704 -14.02 -30.14 -1.35
C ILE A 704 -12.94 -30.89 -0.58
N VAL A 705 -12.01 -30.15 -0.03
CA VAL A 705 -10.82 -30.68 0.65
C VAL A 705 -10.76 -30.24 2.11
N GLU A 706 -10.23 -31.09 2.97
CA GLU A 706 -9.95 -30.84 4.37
C GLU A 706 -8.46 -31.04 4.66
N PHE A 707 -7.88 -30.16 5.44
CA PHE A 707 -6.50 -30.24 5.94
C PHE A 707 -6.40 -29.48 7.27
N GLU A 708 -5.25 -29.55 7.92
CA GLU A 708 -5.02 -28.91 9.23
C GLU A 708 -3.85 -27.93 9.15
N ILE A 709 -4.03 -26.73 9.73
CA ILE A 709 -2.99 -25.73 9.93
C ILE A 709 -3.10 -25.21 11.37
N ASP A 710 -1.99 -25.16 12.10
CA ASP A 710 -1.93 -24.72 13.51
C ASP A 710 -2.97 -25.42 14.42
N GLY A 711 -3.17 -26.73 14.23
CA GLY A 711 -4.16 -27.52 14.98
C GLY A 711 -5.62 -27.22 14.61
N LYS A 712 -5.87 -26.39 13.60
CA LYS A 712 -7.23 -26.04 13.13
C LYS A 712 -7.54 -26.75 11.83
N LYS A 713 -8.73 -27.37 11.77
CA LYS A 713 -9.24 -27.97 10.55
C LYS A 713 -9.78 -26.90 9.61
N VAL A 714 -9.33 -26.95 8.37
CA VAL A 714 -9.70 -26.03 7.29
C VAL A 714 -10.39 -26.80 6.18
N THR A 715 -11.56 -26.36 5.77
CA THR A 715 -12.29 -26.89 4.62
C THR A 715 -12.32 -25.87 3.51
N ARG A 716 -11.96 -26.28 2.28
CA ARG A 716 -11.91 -25.42 1.11
C ARG A 716 -12.47 -26.09 -0.13
N VAL A 717 -13.01 -25.31 -1.03
CA VAL A 717 -13.18 -25.74 -2.43
C VAL A 717 -11.84 -25.55 -3.13
N PHE A 718 -11.36 -26.59 -3.79
CA PHE A 718 -10.08 -26.56 -4.50
C PHE A 718 -10.28 -26.03 -5.94
N SER A 719 -9.42 -25.11 -6.35
CA SER A 719 -9.37 -24.60 -7.72
C SER A 719 -7.93 -24.65 -8.25
N ILE A 720 -7.81 -24.82 -9.59
CA ILE A 720 -6.51 -24.91 -10.27
C ILE A 720 -6.19 -23.57 -10.92
N ASP A 721 -5.04 -23.01 -10.56
CA ASP A 721 -4.41 -21.90 -11.27
C ASP A 721 -3.19 -22.43 -12.06
N THR A 722 -3.27 -22.41 -13.38
CA THR A 722 -2.22 -22.90 -14.27
C THR A 722 -0.98 -22.00 -14.33
N SER A 723 -1.08 -20.77 -13.81
CA SER A 723 0.04 -19.83 -13.70
C SER A 723 0.97 -20.18 -12.52
N LEU A 724 0.45 -20.85 -11.48
CA LEU A 724 1.24 -21.34 -10.36
C LEU A 724 2.07 -22.56 -10.76
N LYS A 725 3.30 -22.63 -10.24
CA LYS A 725 4.26 -23.71 -10.47
C LYS A 725 4.73 -24.33 -9.16
N GLY A 726 5.20 -25.57 -9.24
CA GLY A 726 5.63 -26.35 -8.08
C GLY A 726 4.44 -27.00 -7.34
N THR A 727 4.71 -27.68 -6.25
CA THR A 727 3.71 -28.38 -5.41
C THR A 727 3.09 -27.46 -4.37
N PHE A 728 2.72 -26.23 -4.77
CA PHE A 728 2.19 -25.19 -3.91
C PHE A 728 0.70 -24.93 -4.14
N ALA A 729 -0.01 -24.59 -3.06
CA ALA A 729 -1.34 -23.98 -3.11
C ALA A 729 -1.42 -22.76 -2.20
N LEU A 730 -2.20 -21.78 -2.62
CA LEU A 730 -2.48 -20.54 -1.87
C LEU A 730 -3.75 -20.76 -1.05
N ASN A 731 -3.68 -20.53 0.25
CA ASN A 731 -4.82 -20.63 1.16
C ASN A 731 -5.10 -19.28 1.78
N PRO A 732 -6.30 -18.69 1.55
CA PRO A 732 -6.72 -17.51 2.28
C PRO A 732 -6.93 -17.83 3.77
N THR A 733 -6.61 -16.86 4.64
CA THR A 733 -6.73 -17.06 6.09
C THR A 733 -8.10 -16.73 6.66
N PHE A 734 -9.00 -16.10 5.88
CA PHE A 734 -10.40 -15.88 6.29
C PHE A 734 -11.23 -17.18 6.15
N ASP A 735 -12.39 -17.22 6.77
CA ASP A 735 -13.23 -18.41 6.96
C ASP A 735 -12.54 -19.57 7.73
N MET A 736 -11.46 -19.31 8.43
CA MET A 736 -10.83 -20.28 9.33
C MET A 736 -11.43 -20.26 10.75
N GLY A 737 -12.59 -19.68 10.90
CA GLY A 737 -13.38 -19.69 12.13
C GLY A 737 -13.13 -18.54 13.09
N LEU A 738 -12.04 -17.73 12.96
CA LEU A 738 -11.75 -16.68 13.94
C LEU A 738 -11.39 -15.35 13.28
N SER A 739 -10.20 -15.14 12.84
CA SER A 739 -9.78 -13.89 12.18
C SER A 739 -8.75 -14.19 11.10
N ALA A 740 -8.51 -13.23 10.23
CA ALA A 740 -7.46 -13.31 9.24
C ALA A 740 -6.05 -13.50 9.85
N PHE A 741 -5.90 -13.20 11.13
CA PHE A 741 -4.65 -13.28 11.90
C PHE A 741 -4.57 -14.52 12.80
N ALA A 742 -5.42 -15.50 12.59
CA ALA A 742 -5.43 -16.72 13.41
C ALA A 742 -4.22 -17.65 13.15
N ILE A 743 -3.43 -17.38 12.11
CA ILE A 743 -2.22 -18.13 11.81
C ILE A 743 -1.04 -17.34 12.38
N SER A 744 -0.48 -17.89 13.46
CA SER A 744 0.71 -17.35 14.12
C SER A 744 1.99 -18.11 13.73
N SER A 745 1.86 -19.18 12.94
CA SER A 745 2.96 -19.97 12.42
C SER A 745 3.56 -19.39 11.14
N TYR A 746 4.67 -19.98 10.71
CA TYR A 746 5.29 -19.70 9.43
C TYR A 746 4.30 -19.93 8.27
N ARG A 747 4.29 -19.03 7.27
CA ARG A 747 3.25 -19.02 6.24
C ARG A 747 3.25 -20.22 5.30
N PHE A 748 4.37 -20.92 5.15
CA PHE A 748 4.47 -22.15 4.39
C PHE A 748 4.24 -23.36 5.31
N ASN A 749 3.22 -24.15 5.01
CA ASN A 749 2.82 -25.28 5.81
C ASN A 749 2.82 -26.56 4.98
N LYS A 750 3.55 -27.58 5.43
CA LYS A 750 3.51 -28.93 4.88
C LYS A 750 2.26 -29.61 5.40
N ILE A 751 1.38 -30.05 4.51
CA ILE A 751 0.06 -30.56 4.91
C ILE A 751 -0.23 -31.96 4.35
N LEU A 752 -1.15 -32.63 5.05
CA LEU A 752 -1.86 -33.79 4.53
C LEU A 752 -3.28 -33.37 4.14
N ILE A 753 -3.59 -33.48 2.86
CA ILE A 753 -4.89 -33.07 2.32
C ILE A 753 -5.79 -34.29 2.12
N LYS A 754 -7.07 -34.12 2.48
CA LYS A 754 -8.09 -35.16 2.33
C LYS A 754 -9.26 -34.61 1.50
N LYS A 755 -9.62 -35.30 0.43
CA LYS A 755 -10.85 -35.05 -0.30
C LYS A 755 -12.03 -35.56 0.51
N ILE A 756 -13.04 -34.71 0.74
CA ILE A 756 -14.26 -35.03 1.52
C ILE A 756 -15.55 -34.94 0.68
N GLY A 757 -15.50 -34.32 -0.51
CA GLY A 757 -16.65 -34.18 -1.39
C GLY A 757 -16.30 -33.50 -2.71
N SER A 758 -17.33 -33.13 -3.47
CA SER A 758 -17.20 -32.33 -4.69
C SER A 758 -18.29 -31.24 -4.69
N ALA A 759 -17.93 -30.02 -5.07
CA ALA A 759 -18.88 -28.91 -5.18
C ALA A 759 -19.83 -29.04 -6.38
N ASN A 760 -19.56 -30.04 -7.28
CA ASN A 760 -20.37 -30.33 -8.47
C ASN A 760 -21.37 -31.48 -8.24
N GLU A 761 -21.44 -32.06 -7.07
CA GLU A 761 -22.48 -32.99 -6.60
C GLU A 761 -23.48 -32.29 -5.70
#